data_8a3a5cfe321ba03bdf95a7fb9761e90a
#
_entry.id   8a3a5cfe321ba03bdf95a7fb9761e90a
#
_cell.length_a   1.000
_cell.length_b   1.000
_cell.length_c   1.000
_cell.angle_alpha   90.00
_cell.angle_beta   90.00
_cell.angle_gamma   90.00
#
_symmetry.space_group_name_H-M   'P 1'
#
loop_
_entity.id
_entity.type
_entity.pdbx_description
1 polymer ?
#
loop_
_entity_poly.entity_id
_entity_poly.type
_entity_poly.pdbx_seq_one_letter_code
_entity_poly.pdbx_strand_id
1 'polypeptide(L)'
;MGMSRTDGIQGSGFRVQERTLNRPAGGLEPRRPRRASCSLGCWTLDIGHWLLISLAALLGFASPASAVSGRWEKLENAVLGDGYMDGDSFHVRHGGKDIVIRLYYVDTPETDKQFEDRNADQADYFNLSPTQVVPLGNKGKVFTRRTLSGEKFTVWTRWEDAMGSGQKRYFGVVHVGKDDLAELLVANGLARVYGASTVLPDGTTIDQKFAKLRQLERRAKAKRLGGWAKKSKKDRDQTDTVEGMFDIEPEEDTTEPGYVPAWIEDEEEVGVYEGQWPNVPTVAFLRAEAFINSEQFEDAEIEMRKLVARFPEHVQKARIEFYLALSVAMQERFEEAVRRFKSWLQAYPSHILVPDVQYWMPISLYYDGKYEEALPYFDEYARKNPMSVYAPEATYRAACCRYALEDYERTAADIAAWLEQNPTHYFRHEAAIMRGDALAVLGEFDAAKEAYHLAMTPAAGPFYYMALTQIARVHKALAEEDDYRAMSADYVQYIKDMPNDGNIIDAAYHAGWALRQIGRPDQARALYWQMIERHGNTPAWEGFDLMLADLATMYPRGSDDYARELRTRYNKALSDQRLTLAARLAWAEAQFLPEDQQARFLAVFAGRFKAEYLGPETLVWLGRSWIHNGMPENGIPHLELLLEKYPDSRQVAEAQTLLAQQAIDAKDYPIALAYANSVLDNAAEIQFVLEATFLRAEALHGVGRHGEAISDYNAILANRAAPRRLKPEALLGIAACMEAQQEYAQAVAYYQRVYVLYGAYREAVVQAYLRSGACFEKLGDKQSALNTYREFLDSEFSPGTAGAAFARQRIAALSGGAS
;
A
#
# COMPACT_ATOMS: atom_id res chain seq x y z
N MET A 1 -54.13 4.11 -35.81
CA MET A 1 -54.65 5.16 -34.92
C MET A 1 -54.24 4.82 -33.51
N GLY A 2 -53.56 5.69 -32.82
CA GLY A 2 -53.29 5.59 -31.39
C GLY A 2 -51.79 5.27 -31.09
N MET A 3 -50.89 6.21 -31.31
CA MET A 3 -49.57 6.24 -30.67
C MET A 3 -49.71 6.64 -29.20
N SER A 4 -49.13 5.92 -28.30
CA SER A 4 -48.75 6.47 -27.02
C SER A 4 -47.23 6.19 -26.81
N ARG A 5 -46.48 7.26 -26.81
CA ARG A 5 -45.08 7.31 -26.34
C ARG A 5 -45.11 7.14 -24.84
N THR A 6 -44.30 6.23 -24.35
CA THR A 6 -43.82 6.22 -22.96
C THR A 6 -42.34 6.42 -23.01
N ASP A 7 -41.87 7.58 -22.59
CA ASP A 7 -40.48 7.90 -22.36
C ASP A 7 -40.04 7.10 -21.14
N GLY A 8 -39.09 6.16 -21.39
CA GLY A 8 -38.44 5.38 -20.36
C GLY A 8 -37.24 6.13 -19.84
N ILE A 9 -37.30 6.58 -18.61
CA ILE A 9 -36.13 7.04 -17.82
C ILE A 9 -35.24 5.83 -17.57
N GLN A 10 -34.05 5.87 -18.11
CA GLN A 10 -33.05 4.84 -17.92
C GLN A 10 -32.47 4.96 -16.52
N GLY A 11 -32.74 3.97 -15.67
CA GLY A 11 -32.08 3.76 -14.41
C GLY A 11 -30.59 3.50 -14.63
N SER A 12 -29.75 4.09 -13.78
CA SER A 12 -28.31 3.89 -13.71
C SER A 12 -27.99 2.50 -13.13
N GLY A 13 -28.30 1.46 -13.90
CA GLY A 13 -27.74 0.13 -13.66
C GLY A 13 -26.33 0.07 -14.22
N PHE A 14 -25.42 -0.53 -13.48
CA PHE A 14 -24.07 -0.85 -13.90
C PHE A 14 -24.09 -1.48 -15.29
N ARG A 15 -23.89 -0.70 -16.33
CA ARG A 15 -23.44 -1.21 -17.61
C ARG A 15 -21.95 -1.39 -17.48
N VAL A 16 -21.52 -2.63 -17.31
CA VAL A 16 -20.21 -3.06 -17.81
C VAL A 16 -20.16 -2.57 -19.25
N GLN A 17 -19.44 -1.48 -19.47
CA GLN A 17 -19.20 -1.02 -20.84
C GLN A 17 -18.28 -2.05 -21.47
N GLU A 18 -18.87 -3.02 -22.19
CA GLU A 18 -18.26 -3.63 -23.35
C GLU A 18 -17.96 -2.51 -24.36
N ARG A 19 -16.92 -1.72 -24.11
CA ARG A 19 -16.32 -0.88 -25.11
C ARG A 19 -15.25 -1.66 -25.82
N THR A 20 -15.72 -2.34 -26.86
CA THR A 20 -15.05 -2.40 -28.15
C THR A 20 -13.60 -2.82 -28.14
N LEU A 21 -13.42 -4.11 -28.14
CA LEU A 21 -12.35 -4.74 -28.90
C LEU A 21 -12.91 -5.32 -30.21
N ASN A 22 -13.53 -4.48 -31.04
CA ASN A 22 -13.75 -4.73 -32.46
C ASN A 22 -13.09 -3.59 -33.21
N ARG A 23 -11.77 -3.61 -33.32
CA ARG A 23 -11.01 -3.03 -34.43
C ARG A 23 -10.16 -4.15 -35.01
N PRO A 24 -10.16 -4.28 -36.35
CA PRO A 24 -9.33 -5.26 -37.04
C PRO A 24 -7.85 -4.97 -36.74
N ALA A 25 -7.05 -6.03 -36.75
CA ALA A 25 -5.60 -5.99 -36.54
C ALA A 25 -4.92 -4.94 -37.46
N GLY A 26 -4.76 -3.76 -36.93
CA GLY A 26 -3.88 -2.73 -37.44
C GLY A 26 -2.72 -2.63 -36.45
N GLY A 27 -1.51 -2.72 -36.98
CA GLY A 27 -0.25 -2.91 -36.30
C GLY A 27 -0.15 -2.19 -34.95
N LEU A 28 0.47 -2.85 -34.01
CA LEU A 28 0.96 -2.28 -32.77
C LEU A 28 1.96 -1.15 -33.12
N GLU A 29 1.45 0.07 -33.33
CA GLU A 29 2.35 1.22 -33.24
C GLU A 29 2.86 1.30 -31.81
N PRO A 30 4.19 1.39 -31.60
CA PRO A 30 4.75 1.57 -30.27
C PRO A 30 4.29 2.95 -29.77
N ARG A 31 3.31 2.95 -28.87
CA ARG A 31 3.04 4.13 -28.07
C ARG A 31 4.30 4.39 -27.27
N ARG A 32 4.97 5.53 -27.54
CA ARG A 32 6.06 6.03 -26.70
C ARG A 32 5.63 5.85 -25.24
N PRO A 33 6.38 5.15 -24.41
CA PRO A 33 6.10 5.08 -23.01
C PRO A 33 6.17 6.52 -22.50
N ARG A 34 5.06 7.03 -21.98
CA ARG A 34 5.16 8.08 -20.98
C ARG A 34 6.12 7.48 -19.96
N ARG A 35 7.11 8.24 -19.52
CA ARG A 35 8.01 7.86 -18.42
C ARG A 35 7.18 7.05 -17.44
N ALA A 36 7.31 5.75 -17.55
CA ALA A 36 6.77 4.86 -16.56
C ALA A 36 7.59 5.19 -15.33
N SER A 37 7.00 5.94 -14.40
CA SER A 37 7.39 5.80 -13.03
C SER A 37 7.15 4.33 -12.76
N CYS A 38 8.18 3.51 -12.87
CA CYS A 38 8.22 2.22 -12.23
C CYS A 38 7.81 2.52 -10.79
N SER A 39 6.65 2.04 -10.40
CA SER A 39 6.20 2.17 -9.04
C SER A 39 7.26 1.51 -8.17
N LEU A 40 8.03 2.33 -7.47
CA LEU A 40 9.11 1.96 -6.55
C LEU A 40 8.65 0.99 -5.44
N GLY A 41 7.36 0.74 -5.32
CA GLY A 41 6.77 -0.07 -4.26
C GLY A 41 7.16 -1.55 -4.22
N CYS A 42 7.76 -2.12 -5.26
CA CYS A 42 8.22 -3.53 -5.27
C CYS A 42 9.73 -3.70 -5.07
N TRP A 43 10.52 -2.63 -5.08
CA TRP A 43 11.99 -2.71 -5.19
C TRP A 43 12.73 -2.38 -3.90
N THR A 44 12.08 -1.79 -2.91
CA THR A 44 12.70 -1.45 -1.61
C THR A 44 13.00 -2.66 -0.73
N LEU A 45 12.43 -3.82 -1.01
CA LEU A 45 12.68 -5.06 -0.26
C LEU A 45 14.01 -5.74 -0.64
N ASP A 46 14.61 -5.41 -1.78
CA ASP A 46 15.78 -6.13 -2.29
C ASP A 46 17.13 -5.63 -1.77
N ILE A 47 17.23 -4.39 -1.35
CA ILE A 47 18.51 -3.79 -0.97
C ILE A 47 19.01 -4.33 0.38
N GLY A 48 18.13 -4.59 1.33
CA GLY A 48 18.49 -5.12 2.66
C GLY A 48 18.99 -6.57 2.66
N HIS A 49 18.49 -7.40 1.75
CA HIS A 49 18.94 -8.80 1.66
C HIS A 49 20.38 -8.96 1.14
N TRP A 50 20.94 -7.96 0.49
CA TRP A 50 22.20 -8.01 -0.24
C TRP A 50 23.44 -7.98 0.64
N LEU A 51 23.40 -7.22 1.73
CA LEU A 51 24.55 -7.11 2.64
C LEU A 51 24.81 -8.42 3.40
N LEU A 52 23.78 -9.20 3.67
CA LEU A 52 23.88 -10.45 4.40
C LEU A 52 24.50 -11.60 3.57
N ILE A 53 24.23 -11.63 2.25
CA ILE A 53 24.76 -12.69 1.38
C ILE A 53 26.25 -12.45 1.06
N SER A 54 26.65 -11.21 0.90
CA SER A 54 28.04 -10.86 0.60
C SER A 54 28.99 -11.13 1.77
N LEU A 55 28.50 -11.03 3.01
CA LEU A 55 29.29 -11.29 4.21
C LEU A 55 29.42 -12.79 4.50
N ALA A 56 28.41 -13.59 4.18
CA ALA A 56 28.42 -15.05 4.36
C ALA A 56 29.39 -15.77 3.41
N ALA A 57 29.63 -15.21 2.21
CA ALA A 57 30.56 -15.77 1.23
C ALA A 57 32.02 -15.56 1.61
N LEU A 58 32.31 -14.58 2.47
CA LEU A 58 33.68 -14.28 2.94
C LEU A 58 34.14 -15.14 4.13
N LEU A 59 33.20 -15.86 4.81
CA LEU A 59 33.51 -16.61 6.04
C LEU A 59 33.44 -18.14 5.92
N GLY A 60 33.36 -18.69 4.73
CA GLY A 60 33.66 -20.10 4.41
C GLY A 60 33.14 -21.16 5.40
N PHE A 61 31.91 -21.13 5.86
CA PHE A 61 31.31 -22.22 6.65
C PHE A 61 30.13 -22.85 5.92
N ALA A 62 30.38 -24.06 5.42
CA ALA A 62 29.30 -24.95 5.00
C ALA A 62 28.55 -25.43 6.25
N SER A 63 27.29 -25.03 6.39
CA SER A 63 26.37 -25.59 7.38
C SER A 63 25.47 -26.64 6.72
N PRO A 64 25.27 -27.79 7.36
CA PRO A 64 24.36 -28.81 6.84
C PRO A 64 22.92 -28.32 6.93
N ALA A 65 22.18 -28.46 5.84
CA ALA A 65 20.76 -28.22 5.77
C ALA A 65 20.01 -29.10 6.78
N SER A 66 19.53 -28.47 7.86
CA SER A 66 18.62 -29.11 8.80
C SER A 66 17.19 -28.90 8.31
N ALA A 67 16.52 -30.00 7.96
CA ALA A 67 15.11 -29.99 7.62
C ALA A 67 14.29 -29.39 8.78
N VAL A 68 13.50 -28.34 8.49
CA VAL A 68 12.57 -27.74 9.43
C VAL A 68 11.46 -28.74 9.72
N SER A 69 11.48 -29.37 10.93
CA SER A 69 10.38 -30.20 11.39
C SER A 69 9.27 -29.31 11.93
N GLY A 70 8.09 -29.31 11.32
CA GLY A 70 6.92 -28.56 11.79
C GLY A 70 6.32 -29.05 13.12
N ARG A 71 7.08 -29.75 13.95
CA ARG A 71 6.67 -30.23 15.28
C ARG A 71 7.20 -29.33 16.39
N TRP A 72 6.38 -29.12 17.42
CA TRP A 72 6.80 -28.45 18.63
C TRP A 72 7.92 -29.20 19.34
N GLU A 73 8.99 -28.51 19.65
CA GLU A 73 10.08 -28.96 20.50
C GLU A 73 10.00 -28.24 21.83
N LYS A 74 10.14 -29.00 22.92
CA LYS A 74 10.07 -28.48 24.29
C LYS A 74 11.49 -28.36 24.84
N LEU A 75 11.91 -27.18 25.16
CA LEU A 75 13.17 -26.87 25.81
C LEU A 75 12.92 -26.68 27.30
N GLU A 76 13.08 -27.74 28.08
CA GLU A 76 12.88 -27.71 29.55
C GLU A 76 14.14 -27.19 30.27
N ASN A 77 13.94 -26.53 31.40
CA ASN A 77 15.01 -25.99 32.23
C ASN A 77 15.91 -24.99 31.46
N ALA A 78 15.34 -24.24 30.52
CA ALA A 78 15.99 -23.11 29.88
C ALA A 78 16.26 -22.01 30.92
N VAL A 79 17.34 -21.24 30.73
CA VAL A 79 17.68 -20.10 31.58
C VAL A 79 17.89 -18.88 30.68
N LEU A 80 17.70 -17.67 31.21
CA LEU A 80 17.97 -16.43 30.50
C LEU A 80 19.45 -16.37 30.09
N GLY A 81 19.72 -16.09 28.82
CA GLY A 81 21.07 -15.90 28.25
C GLY A 81 21.55 -14.47 28.42
N ASP A 82 22.87 -14.28 28.24
CA ASP A 82 23.49 -12.97 28.22
C ASP A 82 23.45 -12.43 26.78
N GLY A 83 22.95 -11.24 26.58
CA GLY A 83 22.87 -10.61 25.23
C GLY A 83 21.80 -9.53 25.17
N TYR A 84 21.67 -8.94 23.98
CA TYR A 84 20.60 -7.97 23.71
C TYR A 84 19.24 -8.59 23.99
N MET A 85 18.38 -7.85 24.66
CA MET A 85 16.99 -8.22 24.87
C MET A 85 16.10 -6.99 24.83
N ASP A 86 14.91 -7.19 24.37
CA ASP A 86 13.76 -6.29 24.61
C ASP A 86 12.68 -7.07 25.40
N GLY A 87 11.43 -6.56 25.43
CA GLY A 87 10.40 -7.20 26.24
C GLY A 87 9.90 -8.53 25.65
N ASP A 88 9.91 -8.71 24.33
CA ASP A 88 9.37 -9.87 23.60
C ASP A 88 10.42 -10.70 22.87
N SER A 89 11.68 -10.23 22.83
CA SER A 89 12.80 -10.94 22.18
C SER A 89 14.00 -10.98 23.12
N PHE A 90 14.55 -12.16 23.39
CA PHE A 90 15.63 -12.34 24.38
C PHE A 90 16.42 -13.62 24.15
N HIS A 91 17.66 -13.63 24.69
CA HIS A 91 18.54 -14.79 24.65
C HIS A 91 18.10 -15.86 25.64
N VAL A 92 18.15 -17.11 25.23
CA VAL A 92 17.83 -18.30 26.00
C VAL A 92 18.97 -19.29 25.91
N ARG A 93 19.50 -19.71 27.04
CA ARG A 93 20.48 -20.80 27.12
C ARG A 93 19.80 -22.13 27.46
N HIS A 94 19.98 -23.12 26.56
CA HIS A 94 19.52 -24.49 26.77
C HIS A 94 20.46 -25.50 26.12
N GLY A 95 20.85 -26.55 26.85
CA GLY A 95 21.74 -27.60 26.33
C GLY A 95 23.10 -27.10 25.86
N GLY A 96 23.65 -26.04 26.47
CA GLY A 96 24.93 -25.43 26.09
C GLY A 96 24.86 -24.55 24.83
N LYS A 97 23.68 -24.32 24.27
CA LYS A 97 23.46 -23.42 23.13
C LYS A 97 22.78 -22.14 23.61
N ASP A 98 23.17 -21.04 23.01
CA ASP A 98 22.52 -19.73 23.13
C ASP A 98 21.65 -19.51 21.90
N ILE A 99 20.35 -19.24 22.10
CA ILE A 99 19.35 -19.05 21.04
C ILE A 99 18.54 -17.81 21.35
N VAL A 100 18.13 -17.05 20.33
CA VAL A 100 17.24 -15.90 20.51
C VAL A 100 15.81 -16.33 20.27
N ILE A 101 14.95 -16.11 21.25
CA ILE A 101 13.51 -16.39 21.19
C ILE A 101 12.74 -15.08 21.06
N ARG A 102 11.80 -15.02 20.12
CA ARG A 102 10.77 -14.00 20.00
C ARG A 102 9.41 -14.59 20.34
N LEU A 103 8.63 -13.90 21.15
CA LEU A 103 7.33 -14.41 21.57
C LEU A 103 6.32 -14.40 20.43
N TYR A 104 5.49 -15.42 20.34
CA TYR A 104 4.27 -15.39 19.55
C TYR A 104 3.21 -14.47 20.19
N TYR A 105 2.31 -13.91 19.38
CA TYR A 105 1.08 -13.19 19.74
C TYR A 105 1.25 -11.81 20.35
N VAL A 106 2.44 -11.39 20.71
CA VAL A 106 2.65 -10.11 21.41
C VAL A 106 3.84 -9.36 20.81
N ASP A 107 3.75 -8.04 20.94
CA ASP A 107 4.79 -7.11 20.55
C ASP A 107 4.94 -6.08 21.68
N THR A 108 6.12 -6.00 22.27
CA THR A 108 6.42 -4.98 23.28
C THR A 108 6.81 -3.68 22.62
N PRO A 109 6.52 -2.53 23.22
CA PRO A 109 7.03 -1.27 22.71
C PRO A 109 8.56 -1.29 22.57
N GLU A 110 9.03 -0.56 21.54
CA GLU A 110 10.46 -0.47 21.24
C GLU A 110 11.25 0.12 22.42
N THR A 111 12.45 -0.37 22.60
CA THR A 111 13.39 0.15 23.62
C THR A 111 14.31 1.25 23.09
N ASP A 112 14.24 1.54 21.78
CA ASP A 112 15.04 2.52 21.10
C ASP A 112 14.17 3.55 20.35
N LYS A 113 14.64 4.80 20.31
CA LYS A 113 13.99 5.90 19.60
C LYS A 113 14.13 5.81 18.07
N GLN A 114 15.08 5.02 17.57
CA GLN A 114 15.42 4.92 16.16
C GLN A 114 14.32 4.30 15.30
N PHE A 115 13.35 3.62 15.89
CA PHE A 115 12.23 2.99 15.19
C PHE A 115 11.02 3.94 15.15
N GLU A 116 11.16 5.11 14.51
CA GLU A 116 10.14 6.17 14.54
C GLU A 116 8.76 5.70 14.09
N ASP A 117 8.64 4.99 12.98
CA ASP A 117 7.36 4.48 12.48
C ASP A 117 6.74 3.46 13.44
N ARG A 118 7.53 2.52 13.96
CA ARG A 118 7.07 1.55 14.96
C ARG A 118 6.73 2.21 16.28
N ASN A 119 7.49 3.20 16.68
CA ASN A 119 7.20 4.00 17.87
C ASN A 119 5.90 4.79 17.71
N ALA A 120 5.62 5.33 16.53
CA ALA A 120 4.37 6.03 16.22
C ALA A 120 3.17 5.06 16.28
N ASP A 121 3.24 3.93 15.61
CA ASP A 121 2.21 2.89 15.60
C ASP A 121 1.93 2.31 17.00
N GLN A 122 2.98 2.10 17.81
CA GLN A 122 2.84 1.65 19.19
C GLN A 122 2.31 2.76 20.12
N ALA A 123 2.66 4.01 19.84
CA ALA A 123 2.11 5.18 20.55
C ALA A 123 0.59 5.26 20.36
N ASP A 124 0.12 5.12 19.13
CA ASP A 124 -1.30 5.14 18.79
C ASP A 124 -2.04 4.00 19.47
N TYR A 125 -1.48 2.78 19.44
CA TYR A 125 -2.10 1.63 20.09
C TYR A 125 -2.35 1.84 21.59
N PHE A 126 -1.37 2.40 22.30
CA PHE A 126 -1.47 2.67 23.75
C PHE A 126 -2.06 4.04 24.08
N ASN A 127 -2.39 4.86 23.09
CA ASN A 127 -2.79 6.26 23.24
C ASN A 127 -1.76 7.09 24.05
N LEU A 128 -0.51 6.98 23.65
CA LEU A 128 0.67 7.64 24.21
C LEU A 128 1.25 8.64 23.19
N SER A 129 2.17 9.51 23.64
CA SER A 129 3.05 10.23 22.70
C SER A 129 4.22 9.32 22.28
N PRO A 130 4.81 9.50 21.07
CA PRO A 130 5.96 8.71 20.63
C PRO A 130 7.12 8.70 21.62
N THR A 131 7.34 9.79 22.33
CA THR A 131 8.38 9.92 23.39
C THR A 131 8.11 9.03 24.61
N GLN A 132 6.89 8.54 24.82
CA GLN A 132 6.50 7.68 25.95
C GLN A 132 6.58 6.19 25.62
N VAL A 133 6.79 5.83 24.34
CA VAL A 133 6.88 4.45 23.89
C VAL A 133 8.14 3.78 24.40
N VAL A 134 9.30 4.40 24.21
CA VAL A 134 10.60 3.88 24.67
C VAL A 134 10.65 3.62 26.17
N PRO A 135 10.19 4.56 27.04
CA PRO A 135 10.03 4.26 28.46
C PRO A 135 9.13 3.06 28.77
N LEU A 136 8.06 2.87 27.99
CA LEU A 136 7.18 1.72 28.18
C LEU A 136 7.87 0.43 27.71
N GLY A 137 8.60 0.45 26.60
CA GLY A 137 9.42 -0.66 26.12
C GLY A 137 10.47 -1.10 27.14
N ASN A 138 11.17 -0.15 27.75
CA ASN A 138 12.12 -0.41 28.82
C ASN A 138 11.46 -1.06 30.03
N LYS A 139 10.24 -0.67 30.40
CA LYS A 139 9.46 -1.36 31.44
C LYS A 139 9.15 -2.80 31.05
N GLY A 140 8.77 -3.05 29.78
CA GLY A 140 8.57 -4.40 29.25
C GLY A 140 9.85 -5.24 29.34
N LYS A 141 10.97 -4.69 28.92
CA LYS A 141 12.31 -5.32 29.02
C LYS A 141 12.68 -5.70 30.46
N VAL A 142 12.53 -4.77 31.41
CA VAL A 142 12.80 -5.00 32.82
C VAL A 142 11.86 -6.06 33.38
N PHE A 143 10.59 -6.03 33.03
CA PHE A 143 9.60 -7.01 33.45
C PHE A 143 9.98 -8.42 32.97
N THR A 144 10.28 -8.60 31.68
CA THR A 144 10.70 -9.89 31.12
C THR A 144 11.99 -10.39 31.79
N ARG A 145 12.99 -9.52 31.94
CA ARG A 145 14.24 -9.87 32.64
C ARG A 145 13.94 -10.36 34.06
N ARG A 146 13.17 -9.60 34.82
CA ARG A 146 12.84 -9.96 36.22
C ARG A 146 12.08 -11.28 36.31
N THR A 147 11.16 -11.53 35.38
CA THR A 147 10.36 -12.75 35.32
C THR A 147 11.17 -13.98 35.00
N LEU A 148 12.22 -13.85 34.16
CA LEU A 148 13.06 -14.96 33.68
C LEU A 148 14.36 -15.12 34.48
N SER A 149 14.84 -14.10 35.19
CA SER A 149 16.12 -14.16 35.92
C SER A 149 15.99 -15.02 37.17
N GLY A 150 16.96 -15.93 37.35
CA GLY A 150 17.02 -16.85 38.52
C GLY A 150 16.06 -18.02 38.45
N GLU A 151 15.14 -18.06 37.52
CA GLU A 151 14.16 -19.13 37.35
C GLU A 151 14.49 -20.01 36.15
N LYS A 152 14.20 -21.29 36.26
CA LYS A 152 14.20 -22.20 35.11
C LYS A 152 12.83 -22.18 34.48
N PHE A 153 12.78 -21.91 33.17
CA PHE A 153 11.54 -21.85 32.45
C PHE A 153 11.50 -22.83 31.26
N THR A 154 10.38 -22.99 30.66
CA THR A 154 10.16 -23.86 29.50
C THR A 154 9.90 -23.03 28.25
N VAL A 155 10.61 -23.34 27.19
CA VAL A 155 10.36 -22.76 25.86
C VAL A 155 9.83 -23.85 24.94
N TRP A 156 8.74 -23.54 24.25
CA TRP A 156 8.24 -24.35 23.14
C TRP A 156 8.55 -23.61 21.85
N THR A 157 9.20 -24.24 20.90
CA THR A 157 9.53 -23.66 19.61
C THR A 157 9.33 -24.70 18.49
N ARG A 158 9.09 -24.19 17.29
CA ARG A 158 9.05 -25.01 16.06
C ARG A 158 10.22 -24.64 15.15
N TRP A 159 11.15 -23.84 15.67
CA TRP A 159 12.30 -23.30 14.95
C TRP A 159 11.92 -22.43 13.75
N GLU A 160 10.72 -21.84 13.77
CA GLU A 160 10.26 -20.87 12.78
C GLU A 160 11.06 -19.57 12.94
N ASP A 161 11.67 -19.10 11.86
CA ASP A 161 12.50 -17.90 11.86
C ASP A 161 11.61 -16.67 12.02
N ALA A 162 11.90 -15.84 13.00
CA ALA A 162 11.15 -14.63 13.28
C ALA A 162 11.61 -13.43 12.45
N MET A 163 12.18 -13.65 11.28
CA MET A 163 12.70 -12.71 10.28
C MET A 163 12.79 -11.22 10.71
N GLY A 164 13.63 -10.42 10.06
CA GLY A 164 13.72 -8.96 10.30
C GLY A 164 14.72 -8.53 11.38
N SER A 165 15.74 -9.33 11.69
CA SER A 165 16.91 -8.89 12.48
C SER A 165 18.19 -9.53 11.99
N GLY A 166 19.32 -8.86 12.19
CA GLY A 166 20.64 -9.38 11.85
C GLY A 166 21.07 -10.63 12.64
N GLN A 167 20.37 -10.99 13.71
CA GLN A 167 20.53 -12.24 14.43
C GLN A 167 19.33 -13.14 14.17
N LYS A 168 19.59 -14.43 13.94
CA LYS A 168 18.57 -15.43 13.76
C LYS A 168 17.77 -15.60 15.04
N ARG A 169 16.49 -15.27 14.99
CA ARG A 169 15.54 -15.39 16.09
C ARG A 169 14.50 -16.45 15.76
N TYR A 170 14.05 -17.18 16.76
CA TYR A 170 13.03 -18.19 16.56
C TYR A 170 11.78 -17.85 17.37
N PHE A 171 10.60 -18.01 16.75
CA PHE A 171 9.36 -17.86 17.49
C PHE A 171 9.24 -18.92 18.58
N GLY A 172 8.76 -18.51 19.74
CA GLY A 172 8.55 -19.41 20.85
C GLY A 172 7.42 -18.99 21.79
N VAL A 173 6.92 -19.98 22.53
CA VAL A 173 5.99 -19.81 23.66
C VAL A 173 6.77 -20.09 24.93
N VAL A 174 6.76 -19.18 25.88
CA VAL A 174 7.59 -19.26 27.10
C VAL A 174 6.71 -19.35 28.33
N HIS A 175 6.92 -20.40 29.14
CA HIS A 175 6.21 -20.61 30.40
C HIS A 175 7.19 -20.54 31.59
N VAL A 176 6.84 -19.70 32.56
CA VAL A 176 7.51 -19.64 33.85
C VAL A 176 6.57 -20.27 34.89
N GLY A 177 6.89 -21.47 35.31
CA GLY A 177 5.96 -22.26 36.09
C GLY A 177 4.68 -22.60 35.31
N LYS A 178 3.56 -22.03 35.72
CA LYS A 178 2.25 -22.21 35.05
C LYS A 178 1.86 -21.04 34.19
N ASP A 179 2.61 -19.95 34.25
CA ASP A 179 2.25 -18.69 33.63
C ASP A 179 2.94 -18.54 32.23
N ASP A 180 2.18 -18.10 31.27
CA ASP A 180 2.65 -17.78 29.92
C ASP A 180 3.17 -16.32 29.89
N LEU A 181 4.42 -16.13 29.48
CA LEU A 181 5.06 -14.82 29.49
C LEU A 181 4.35 -13.78 28.62
N ALA A 182 3.82 -14.16 27.46
CA ALA A 182 3.04 -13.28 26.61
C ALA A 182 1.77 -12.80 27.33
N GLU A 183 1.09 -13.69 28.05
CA GLU A 183 -0.08 -13.35 28.85
C GLU A 183 0.26 -12.41 30.01
N LEU A 184 1.39 -12.63 30.67
CA LEU A 184 1.87 -11.75 31.74
C LEU A 184 2.16 -10.34 31.24
N LEU A 185 2.82 -10.20 30.08
CA LEU A 185 3.12 -8.90 29.48
C LEU A 185 1.84 -8.13 29.14
N VAL A 186 0.87 -8.78 28.47
CA VAL A 186 -0.41 -8.15 28.13
C VAL A 186 -1.23 -7.82 29.38
N ALA A 187 -1.27 -8.70 30.38
CA ALA A 187 -2.00 -8.48 31.63
C ALA A 187 -1.48 -7.28 32.44
N ASN A 188 -0.20 -6.92 32.26
CA ASN A 188 0.43 -5.76 32.87
C ASN A 188 0.45 -4.50 31.96
N GLY A 189 -0.13 -4.57 30.75
CA GLY A 189 -0.17 -3.47 29.80
C GLY A 189 1.22 -3.11 29.22
N LEU A 190 2.13 -4.08 29.14
CA LEU A 190 3.51 -3.92 28.71
C LEU A 190 3.74 -4.42 27.27
N ALA A 191 2.76 -5.11 26.69
CA ALA A 191 2.79 -5.55 25.30
C ALA A 191 1.42 -5.36 24.65
N ARG A 192 1.42 -5.11 23.34
CA ARG A 192 0.22 -5.14 22.50
C ARG A 192 -0.03 -6.56 21.98
N VAL A 193 -1.29 -6.86 21.68
CA VAL A 193 -1.70 -8.14 21.08
C VAL A 193 -1.48 -8.03 19.58
N TYR A 194 -0.29 -8.46 19.13
CA TYR A 194 0.18 -8.28 17.76
C TYR A 194 1.24 -9.33 17.39
N GLY A 195 1.46 -9.57 16.09
CA GLY A 195 2.56 -10.39 15.56
C GLY A 195 2.13 -11.80 15.16
N ALA A 196 3.14 -12.66 14.94
CA ALA A 196 2.95 -14.04 14.49
C ALA A 196 2.11 -14.87 15.46
N SER A 197 1.27 -15.74 14.92
CA SER A 197 0.33 -16.57 15.67
C SER A 197 0.37 -18.02 15.17
N THR A 198 0.12 -18.99 16.05
CA THR A 198 0.12 -20.42 15.73
C THR A 198 -0.75 -21.19 16.72
N VAL A 199 -1.18 -22.40 16.36
CA VAL A 199 -1.83 -23.31 17.33
C VAL A 199 -0.82 -23.73 18.38
N LEU A 200 -1.16 -23.57 19.67
CA LEU A 200 -0.24 -23.81 20.78
C LEU A 200 0.04 -25.31 20.99
N PRO A 201 1.14 -25.67 21.70
CA PRO A 201 1.50 -27.06 21.99
C PRO A 201 0.43 -27.87 22.70
N ASP A 202 -0.43 -27.24 23.51
CA ASP A 202 -1.54 -27.82 24.22
C ASP A 202 -2.84 -27.96 23.42
N GLY A 203 -2.82 -27.56 22.14
CA GLY A 203 -3.97 -27.58 21.25
C GLY A 203 -4.85 -26.34 21.32
N THR A 204 -4.50 -25.32 22.12
CA THR A 204 -5.21 -24.03 22.14
C THR A 204 -5.16 -23.41 20.75
N THR A 205 -6.33 -23.11 20.17
CA THR A 205 -6.42 -22.52 18.84
C THR A 205 -5.99 -21.05 18.83
N ILE A 206 -5.66 -20.54 17.65
CA ILE A 206 -5.28 -19.13 17.44
C ILE A 206 -6.35 -18.20 18.01
N ASP A 207 -7.64 -18.45 17.67
CA ASP A 207 -8.75 -17.61 18.13
C ASP A 207 -8.94 -17.64 19.66
N GLN A 208 -8.78 -18.83 20.27
CA GLN A 208 -8.85 -18.96 21.71
C GLN A 208 -7.75 -18.19 22.42
N LYS A 209 -6.52 -18.23 21.87
CA LYS A 209 -5.38 -17.47 22.42
C LYS A 209 -5.60 -15.97 22.28
N PHE A 210 -6.01 -15.50 21.11
CA PHE A 210 -6.34 -14.08 20.92
C PHE A 210 -7.48 -13.62 21.81
N ALA A 211 -8.55 -14.41 21.97
CA ALA A 211 -9.66 -14.08 22.87
C ALA A 211 -9.19 -13.91 24.32
N LYS A 212 -8.30 -14.80 24.79
CA LYS A 212 -7.70 -14.72 26.13
C LYS A 212 -6.82 -13.48 26.29
N LEU A 213 -5.92 -13.21 25.32
CA LEU A 213 -5.04 -12.03 25.35
C LEU A 213 -5.85 -10.74 25.33
N ARG A 214 -6.86 -10.62 24.47
CA ARG A 214 -7.75 -9.45 24.44
C ARG A 214 -8.55 -9.29 25.75
N GLN A 215 -8.91 -10.39 26.42
CA GLN A 215 -9.53 -10.30 27.75
C GLN A 215 -8.54 -9.75 28.78
N LEU A 216 -7.29 -10.20 28.77
CA LEU A 216 -6.23 -9.70 29.66
C LEU A 216 -5.95 -8.22 29.39
N GLU A 217 -5.89 -7.83 28.11
CA GLU A 217 -5.72 -6.44 27.70
C GLU A 217 -6.86 -5.55 28.22
N ARG A 218 -8.12 -5.97 28.05
CA ARG A 218 -9.28 -5.22 28.59
C ARG A 218 -9.16 -5.04 30.13
N ARG A 219 -8.67 -6.06 30.83
CA ARG A 219 -8.42 -5.96 32.27
C ARG A 219 -7.28 -5.00 32.58
N ALA A 220 -6.19 -5.00 31.80
CA ALA A 220 -5.09 -4.07 31.96
C ALA A 220 -5.55 -2.61 31.71
N LYS A 221 -6.37 -2.39 30.68
CA LYS A 221 -7.02 -1.10 30.39
C LYS A 221 -7.91 -0.62 31.53
N ALA A 222 -8.75 -1.50 32.05
CA ALA A 222 -9.65 -1.19 33.19
C ALA A 222 -8.89 -0.85 34.46
N LYS A 223 -7.80 -1.55 34.72
CA LYS A 223 -6.91 -1.30 35.88
C LYS A 223 -5.89 -0.20 35.67
N ARG A 224 -5.79 0.34 34.43
CA ARG A 224 -4.84 1.38 34.06
C ARG A 224 -3.38 0.98 34.28
N LEU A 225 -3.02 -0.22 33.85
CA LEU A 225 -1.68 -0.76 34.01
C LEU A 225 -0.79 -0.43 32.81
N GLY A 226 0.52 -0.31 33.02
CA GLY A 226 1.52 -0.12 31.96
C GLY A 226 1.22 1.06 31.04
N GLY A 227 1.11 0.81 29.74
CA GLY A 227 0.77 1.82 28.72
C GLY A 227 -0.62 2.44 28.88
N TRP A 228 -1.53 1.81 29.62
CA TRP A 228 -2.90 2.29 29.86
C TRP A 228 -3.04 3.18 31.10
N ALA A 229 -1.94 3.54 31.79
CA ALA A 229 -1.96 4.43 32.95
C ALA A 229 -2.43 5.84 32.54
N LYS A 230 -3.34 6.45 33.33
CA LYS A 230 -3.77 7.82 33.07
C LYS A 230 -2.63 8.81 33.31
N LYS A 231 -2.48 9.79 32.44
CA LYS A 231 -1.62 10.97 32.64
C LYS A 231 -2.13 11.76 33.85
N SER A 232 -1.22 12.18 34.73
CA SER A 232 -1.55 13.16 35.77
C SER A 232 -1.77 14.53 35.11
N LYS A 233 -2.57 15.39 35.76
CA LYS A 233 -2.84 16.76 35.27
C LYS A 233 -1.56 17.62 35.16
N LYS A 234 -0.49 17.20 35.87
CA LYS A 234 0.84 17.81 35.88
C LYS A 234 1.65 17.52 34.59
N ASP A 235 1.33 16.42 33.89
CA ASP A 235 2.06 15.99 32.67
C ASP A 235 1.55 16.67 31.39
N ARG A 236 0.47 17.47 31.49
CA ARG A 236 -0.07 18.22 30.33
C ARG A 236 0.58 19.57 30.09
N ASP A 237 1.20 20.14 31.10
CA ASP A 237 1.78 21.50 31.08
C ASP A 237 3.32 21.54 30.98
N GLN A 238 3.96 20.37 30.82
CA GLN A 238 5.41 20.25 30.65
C GLN A 238 5.73 19.50 29.33
N THR A 239 5.48 20.16 28.22
CA THR A 239 6.18 19.91 26.97
C THR A 239 7.40 20.87 26.95
N ASP A 240 8.45 20.53 27.63
CA ASP A 240 9.82 21.04 27.45
C ASP A 240 10.56 20.88 28.80
N THR A 241 11.02 19.70 29.10
CA THR A 241 12.24 19.37 29.84
C THR A 241 12.17 17.94 30.36
N VAL A 242 13.01 17.10 29.80
CA VAL A 242 13.19 15.70 30.19
C VAL A 242 14.20 15.64 31.34
N GLU A 243 13.95 16.32 32.43
CA GLU A 243 14.69 16.14 33.67
C GLU A 243 13.70 16.05 34.82
N GLY A 244 13.63 14.87 35.44
CA GLY A 244 12.93 14.71 36.73
C GLY A 244 11.89 13.62 36.86
N MET A 245 12.01 12.47 36.15
CA MET A 245 11.03 11.38 36.32
C MET A 245 11.63 9.99 36.61
N PHE A 246 12.85 9.93 37.11
CA PHE A 246 13.49 8.66 37.50
C PHE A 246 14.28 8.79 38.78
N ASP A 247 13.57 8.98 39.91
CA ASP A 247 14.08 8.58 41.22
C ASP A 247 13.73 7.10 41.43
N ILE A 248 14.52 6.22 40.80
CA ILE A 248 14.72 4.87 41.26
C ILE A 248 16.22 4.77 41.51
N GLU A 249 16.59 4.79 42.81
CA GLU A 249 17.96 4.48 43.18
C GLU A 249 18.35 3.13 42.58
N PRO A 250 19.50 3.04 41.88
CA PRO A 250 20.01 1.75 41.42
C PRO A 250 20.44 0.96 42.65
N GLU A 251 19.76 -0.15 42.91
CA GLU A 251 20.31 -1.17 43.81
C GLU A 251 21.65 -1.62 43.20
N GLU A 252 22.72 -1.46 43.92
CA GLU A 252 24.07 -1.87 43.56
C GLU A 252 24.08 -3.35 43.16
N ASP A 253 24.19 -3.61 41.85
CA ASP A 253 24.44 -4.94 41.30
C ASP A 253 25.91 -5.33 41.58
N THR A 254 26.11 -6.16 42.59
CA THR A 254 27.43 -6.71 43.00
C THR A 254 27.83 -7.95 42.20
N THR A 255 27.48 -8.03 40.91
CA THR A 255 28.03 -9.02 40.02
C THR A 255 29.11 -8.34 39.17
N GLU A 256 30.33 -8.86 39.16
CA GLU A 256 31.44 -8.34 38.35
C GLU A 256 31.05 -8.13 36.90
N PRO A 257 31.26 -6.95 36.34
CA PRO A 257 30.84 -6.65 34.98
C PRO A 257 31.67 -7.41 33.97
N GLY A 258 31.04 -8.20 33.11
CA GLY A 258 31.59 -8.47 31.81
C GLY A 258 31.92 -7.14 31.16
N TYR A 259 33.18 -6.93 30.82
CA TYR A 259 33.77 -5.72 30.29
C TYR A 259 32.92 -5.09 29.18
N VAL A 260 32.11 -4.10 29.53
CA VAL A 260 31.53 -3.13 28.62
C VAL A 260 32.41 -1.88 28.73
N PRO A 261 33.11 -1.47 27.66
CA PRO A 261 33.94 -0.29 27.73
C PRO A 261 33.10 0.95 28.07
N ALA A 262 33.52 1.69 29.10
CA ALA A 262 32.82 2.88 29.62
C ALA A 262 32.62 4.05 28.63
N TRP A 263 33.19 3.95 27.42
CA TRP A 263 33.08 4.97 26.39
C TRP A 263 31.82 4.87 25.51
N ILE A 264 30.90 3.95 25.78
CA ILE A 264 29.63 3.83 25.06
C ILE A 264 28.59 4.83 25.59
N GLU A 265 28.76 5.41 26.79
CA GLU A 265 27.71 6.17 27.48
C GLU A 265 27.79 7.70 27.33
N ASP A 266 28.89 8.31 26.90
CA ASP A 266 29.00 9.77 26.80
C ASP A 266 29.74 10.25 25.54
N GLU A 267 29.03 10.99 24.65
CA GLU A 267 29.63 11.66 23.48
C GLU A 267 30.66 12.75 23.89
N GLU A 268 30.62 13.31 25.09
CA GLU A 268 31.54 14.33 25.57
C GLU A 268 32.88 13.79 26.01
N GLU A 269 32.99 12.53 26.47
CA GLU A 269 34.26 11.93 26.88
C GLU A 269 35.20 11.55 25.75
N VAL A 270 34.68 11.41 24.51
CA VAL A 270 35.53 11.11 23.36
C VAL A 270 36.56 12.21 23.10
N GLY A 271 36.29 13.45 23.49
CA GLY A 271 37.21 14.55 23.40
C GLY A 271 38.40 14.50 24.39
N VAL A 272 38.25 13.79 25.52
CA VAL A 272 39.26 13.70 26.57
C VAL A 272 40.39 12.73 26.20
N TYR A 273 40.11 11.79 25.32
CA TYR A 273 41.09 10.74 24.93
C TYR A 273 41.81 11.03 23.61
N GLU A 274 41.64 12.23 23.04
CA GLU A 274 42.38 12.65 21.84
C GLU A 274 43.89 12.63 22.08
N GLY A 275 44.57 11.70 21.44
CA GLY A 275 46.03 11.55 21.54
C GLY A 275 46.55 10.53 22.56
N GLN A 276 45.67 9.97 23.41
CA GLN A 276 46.08 8.93 24.36
C GLN A 276 45.79 7.50 23.87
N TRP A 277 44.86 7.35 22.92
CA TRP A 277 44.42 6.03 22.44
C TRP A 277 44.58 5.93 20.92
N PRO A 278 45.58 5.24 20.42
CA PRO A 278 45.80 5.10 18.97
C PRO A 278 44.71 4.34 18.23
N ASN A 279 43.79 3.69 18.95
CA ASN A 279 42.74 2.88 18.39
C ASN A 279 41.34 3.59 18.32
N VAL A 280 41.21 4.81 18.80
CA VAL A 280 39.91 5.56 18.76
C VAL A 280 39.34 5.68 17.34
N PRO A 281 40.14 6.04 16.31
CA PRO A 281 39.62 6.07 14.94
C PRO A 281 39.14 4.70 14.46
N THR A 282 39.81 3.63 14.86
CA THR A 282 39.40 2.26 14.50
C THR A 282 38.05 1.89 15.13
N VAL A 283 37.83 2.29 16.40
CA VAL A 283 36.54 2.03 17.08
C VAL A 283 35.41 2.81 16.45
N ALA A 284 35.60 4.10 16.15
CA ALA A 284 34.61 4.91 15.45
C ALA A 284 34.29 4.35 14.06
N PHE A 285 35.31 3.83 13.38
CA PHE A 285 35.12 3.13 12.10
C PHE A 285 34.30 1.84 12.24
N LEU A 286 34.60 1.00 13.26
CA LEU A 286 33.83 -0.23 13.53
C LEU A 286 32.39 0.08 13.91
N ARG A 287 32.14 1.19 14.63
CA ARG A 287 30.78 1.67 14.94
C ARG A 287 30.06 2.07 13.67
N ALA A 288 30.66 2.86 12.81
CA ALA A 288 30.07 3.27 11.55
C ALA A 288 29.83 2.06 10.61
N GLU A 289 30.73 1.08 10.61
CA GLU A 289 30.55 -0.20 9.90
C GLU A 289 29.38 -1.01 10.48
N ALA A 290 29.20 -0.98 11.80
CA ALA A 290 28.06 -1.60 12.46
C ALA A 290 26.72 -0.95 12.07
N PHE A 291 26.67 0.37 11.89
CA PHE A 291 25.48 1.05 11.37
C PHE A 291 25.12 0.60 9.95
N ILE A 292 26.11 0.43 9.07
CA ILE A 292 25.89 -0.11 7.72
C ILE A 292 25.29 -1.52 7.80
N ASN A 293 25.86 -2.38 8.64
CA ASN A 293 25.40 -3.76 8.84
C ASN A 293 23.99 -3.84 9.49
N SER A 294 23.56 -2.77 10.13
CA SER A 294 22.21 -2.64 10.73
C SER A 294 21.25 -1.83 9.85
N GLU A 295 21.64 -1.52 8.61
CA GLU A 295 20.86 -0.72 7.65
C GLU A 295 20.59 0.72 8.13
N GLN A 296 21.34 1.23 9.09
CA GLN A 296 21.25 2.60 9.62
C GLN A 296 22.17 3.53 8.81
N PHE A 297 21.81 3.77 7.56
CA PHE A 297 22.69 4.42 6.59
C PHE A 297 22.92 5.91 6.87
N GLU A 298 21.97 6.62 7.47
CA GLU A 298 22.13 8.01 7.88
C GLU A 298 23.17 8.14 9.00
N ASP A 299 23.06 7.28 10.03
CA ASP A 299 24.03 7.27 11.14
C ASP A 299 25.42 6.83 10.65
N ALA A 300 25.48 5.84 9.77
CA ALA A 300 26.73 5.43 9.12
C ALA A 300 27.36 6.61 8.36
N GLU A 301 26.59 7.36 7.59
CA GLU A 301 27.07 8.55 6.87
C GLU A 301 27.62 9.60 7.83
N ILE A 302 26.89 9.91 8.90
CA ILE A 302 27.29 10.91 9.90
C ILE A 302 28.63 10.51 10.51
N GLU A 303 28.77 9.26 10.96
CA GLU A 303 30.02 8.78 11.58
C GLU A 303 31.16 8.73 10.58
N MET A 304 30.94 8.28 9.33
CA MET A 304 31.98 8.27 8.29
C MET A 304 32.44 9.69 7.93
N ARG A 305 31.50 10.66 7.86
CA ARG A 305 31.85 12.07 7.64
C ARG A 305 32.72 12.64 8.78
N LYS A 306 32.35 12.36 10.04
CA LYS A 306 33.14 12.74 11.22
C LYS A 306 34.54 12.13 11.15
N LEU A 307 34.67 10.85 10.78
CA LEU A 307 35.95 10.16 10.64
C LEU A 307 36.84 10.78 9.57
N VAL A 308 36.29 11.04 8.38
CA VAL A 308 37.07 11.66 7.28
C VAL A 308 37.54 13.05 7.67
N ALA A 309 36.68 13.85 8.34
CA ALA A 309 37.05 15.21 8.75
C ALA A 309 38.10 15.23 9.88
N ARG A 310 37.96 14.32 10.87
CA ARG A 310 38.84 14.30 12.05
C ARG A 310 40.16 13.58 11.84
N PHE A 311 40.15 12.55 10.99
CA PHE A 311 41.34 11.71 10.73
C PHE A 311 41.63 11.60 9.22
N PRO A 312 42.02 12.70 8.54
CA PRO A 312 42.16 12.72 7.09
C PRO A 312 43.27 11.77 6.57
N GLU A 313 44.25 11.41 7.44
CA GLU A 313 45.34 10.49 7.14
C GLU A 313 45.13 9.07 7.70
N HIS A 314 43.86 8.73 8.01
CA HIS A 314 43.53 7.40 8.56
C HIS A 314 43.96 6.28 7.60
N VAL A 315 44.57 5.20 8.11
CA VAL A 315 45.07 4.06 7.32
C VAL A 315 43.98 3.38 6.49
N GLN A 316 42.74 3.40 6.95
CA GLN A 316 41.56 2.85 6.24
C GLN A 316 40.74 3.93 5.51
N LYS A 317 41.28 5.08 5.20
CA LYS A 317 40.60 6.20 4.57
C LYS A 317 39.79 5.75 3.31
N ALA A 318 40.47 4.99 2.44
CA ALA A 318 39.82 4.48 1.24
C ALA A 318 38.55 3.66 1.56
N ARG A 319 38.59 2.83 2.59
CA ARG A 319 37.42 2.03 3.03
C ARG A 319 36.32 2.89 3.65
N ILE A 320 36.69 3.88 4.45
CA ILE A 320 35.75 4.86 5.05
C ILE A 320 35.02 5.65 3.94
N GLU A 321 35.74 6.16 2.95
CA GLU A 321 35.18 6.91 1.85
C GLU A 321 34.29 6.03 0.93
N PHE A 322 34.64 4.75 0.76
CA PHE A 322 33.76 3.78 0.07
C PHE A 322 32.44 3.59 0.83
N TYR A 323 32.49 3.30 2.13
CA TYR A 323 31.29 3.11 2.92
C TYR A 323 30.46 4.40 3.04
N LEU A 324 31.09 5.56 3.05
CA LEU A 324 30.41 6.83 2.96
C LEU A 324 29.63 6.97 1.65
N ALA A 325 30.26 6.61 0.53
CA ALA A 325 29.57 6.64 -0.77
C ALA A 325 28.43 5.62 -0.84
N LEU A 326 28.65 4.43 -0.27
CA LEU A 326 27.63 3.39 -0.18
C LEU A 326 26.45 3.82 0.70
N SER A 327 26.70 4.39 1.88
CA SER A 327 25.64 4.91 2.76
C SER A 327 24.80 5.99 2.07
N VAL A 328 25.41 6.85 1.28
CA VAL A 328 24.70 7.87 0.48
C VAL A 328 23.86 7.22 -0.63
N ALA A 329 24.34 6.15 -1.27
CA ALA A 329 23.60 5.41 -2.28
C ALA A 329 22.37 4.73 -1.67
N MET A 330 22.52 4.13 -0.48
CA MET A 330 21.43 3.44 0.24
C MET A 330 20.32 4.39 0.75
N GLN A 331 20.60 5.70 0.84
CA GLN A 331 19.64 6.76 1.09
C GLN A 331 19.05 7.33 -0.20
N GLU A 332 19.14 6.61 -1.32
CA GLU A 332 18.60 7.01 -2.65
C GLU A 332 19.20 8.32 -3.20
N ARG A 333 20.29 8.83 -2.64
CA ARG A 333 20.99 10.02 -3.10
C ARG A 333 22.00 9.65 -4.20
N PHE A 334 21.51 9.04 -5.26
CA PHE A 334 22.31 8.36 -6.29
C PHE A 334 23.29 9.27 -7.00
N GLU A 335 22.91 10.49 -7.37
CA GLU A 335 23.84 11.43 -8.02
C GLU A 335 25.05 11.76 -7.15
N GLU A 336 24.84 11.97 -5.84
CA GLU A 336 25.93 12.23 -4.92
C GLU A 336 26.81 10.99 -4.77
N ALA A 337 26.21 9.82 -4.63
CA ALA A 337 26.93 8.54 -4.53
C ALA A 337 27.82 8.30 -5.76
N VAL A 338 27.29 8.50 -6.96
CA VAL A 338 28.06 8.37 -8.22
C VAL A 338 29.25 9.33 -8.24
N ARG A 339 29.06 10.60 -7.86
CA ARG A 339 30.19 11.57 -7.77
C ARG A 339 31.25 11.09 -6.82
N ARG A 340 30.86 10.55 -5.64
CA ARG A 340 31.78 10.02 -4.63
C ARG A 340 32.51 8.78 -5.13
N PHE A 341 31.83 7.83 -5.76
CA PHE A 341 32.44 6.64 -6.34
C PHE A 341 33.44 7.00 -7.46
N LYS A 342 33.09 7.94 -8.35
CA LYS A 342 34.00 8.43 -9.40
C LYS A 342 35.28 9.07 -8.79
N SER A 343 35.13 9.92 -7.79
CA SER A 343 36.27 10.53 -7.07
C SER A 343 37.09 9.46 -6.35
N TRP A 344 36.46 8.47 -5.77
CA TRP A 344 37.12 7.37 -5.08
C TRP A 344 37.98 6.54 -6.05
N LEU A 345 37.45 6.18 -7.22
CA LEU A 345 38.23 5.43 -8.25
C LEU A 345 39.44 6.21 -8.76
N GLN A 346 39.35 7.54 -8.81
CA GLN A 346 40.47 8.39 -9.18
C GLN A 346 41.55 8.43 -8.06
N ALA A 347 41.09 8.49 -6.80
CA ALA A 347 42.02 8.57 -5.65
C ALA A 347 42.70 7.23 -5.35
N TYR A 348 42.01 6.10 -5.59
CA TYR A 348 42.47 4.76 -5.16
C TYR A 348 42.40 3.71 -6.28
N PRO A 349 43.10 3.93 -7.44
CA PRO A 349 42.92 3.10 -8.64
C PRO A 349 43.42 1.66 -8.51
N SER A 350 44.20 1.36 -7.47
CA SER A 350 44.79 0.04 -7.21
C SER A 350 44.35 -0.57 -5.88
N HIS A 351 43.31 0.00 -5.25
CA HIS A 351 42.82 -0.51 -3.98
C HIS A 351 42.01 -1.80 -4.15
N ILE A 352 41.98 -2.68 -3.13
CA ILE A 352 41.31 -3.96 -3.16
C ILE A 352 39.79 -3.82 -3.38
N LEU A 353 39.20 -2.68 -3.00
CA LEU A 353 37.77 -2.39 -3.17
C LEU A 353 37.39 -1.81 -4.56
N VAL A 354 38.38 -1.72 -5.49
CA VAL A 354 38.06 -1.24 -6.85
C VAL A 354 36.92 -2.04 -7.51
N PRO A 355 36.93 -3.38 -7.45
CA PRO A 355 35.80 -4.15 -8.01
C PRO A 355 34.45 -3.82 -7.35
N ASP A 356 34.41 -3.62 -6.04
CA ASP A 356 33.19 -3.25 -5.32
C ASP A 356 32.67 -1.89 -5.79
N VAL A 357 33.55 -0.89 -5.89
CA VAL A 357 33.16 0.44 -6.38
C VAL A 357 32.73 0.39 -7.84
N GLN A 358 33.40 -0.40 -8.68
CA GLN A 358 33.03 -0.60 -10.08
C GLN A 358 31.67 -1.29 -10.24
N TYR A 359 31.22 -2.03 -9.20
CA TYR A 359 29.89 -2.62 -9.16
C TYR A 359 28.84 -1.63 -8.61
N TRP A 360 29.09 -1.00 -7.45
CA TRP A 360 28.11 -0.13 -6.79
C TRP A 360 27.87 1.20 -7.50
N MET A 361 28.84 1.70 -8.24
CA MET A 361 28.69 2.93 -9.01
C MET A 361 27.63 2.78 -10.14
N PRO A 362 27.70 1.77 -11.01
CA PRO A 362 26.65 1.58 -12.03
C PRO A 362 25.30 1.16 -11.43
N ILE A 363 25.27 0.49 -10.28
CA ILE A 363 24.04 0.25 -9.52
C ILE A 363 23.38 1.59 -9.16
N SER A 364 24.16 2.55 -8.67
CA SER A 364 23.64 3.89 -8.35
C SER A 364 23.14 4.63 -9.60
N LEU A 365 23.83 4.51 -10.73
CA LEU A 365 23.36 5.06 -12.02
C LEU A 365 22.05 4.40 -12.50
N TYR A 366 21.95 3.09 -12.32
CA TYR A 366 20.76 2.32 -12.71
C TYR A 366 19.52 2.78 -11.93
N TYR A 367 19.62 2.90 -10.60
CA TYR A 367 18.51 3.38 -9.78
C TYR A 367 18.21 4.87 -9.97
N ASP A 368 19.20 5.66 -10.43
CA ASP A 368 18.98 7.06 -10.86
C ASP A 368 18.32 7.15 -12.25
N GLY A 369 18.02 6.02 -12.89
CA GLY A 369 17.41 5.98 -14.23
C GLY A 369 18.38 6.31 -15.37
N LYS A 370 19.67 6.39 -15.12
CA LYS A 370 20.72 6.72 -16.10
C LYS A 370 21.25 5.45 -16.78
N TYR A 371 20.33 4.73 -17.44
CA TYR A 371 20.61 3.42 -18.04
C TYR A 371 21.69 3.44 -19.13
N GLU A 372 21.71 4.48 -19.97
CA GLU A 372 22.75 4.65 -21.02
C GLU A 372 24.15 4.78 -20.41
N GLU A 373 24.27 5.46 -19.26
CA GLU A 373 25.55 5.60 -18.54
C GLU A 373 25.92 4.33 -17.79
N ALA A 374 24.95 3.64 -17.17
CA ALA A 374 25.18 2.45 -16.36
C ALA A 374 25.61 1.23 -17.20
N LEU A 375 24.99 1.03 -18.35
CA LEU A 375 25.16 -0.14 -19.21
C LEU A 375 26.63 -0.50 -19.51
N PRO A 376 27.47 0.42 -20.01
CA PRO A 376 28.88 0.09 -20.33
C PRO A 376 29.70 -0.32 -19.10
N TYR A 377 29.37 0.18 -17.93
CA TYR A 377 30.03 -0.22 -16.69
C TYR A 377 29.65 -1.64 -16.27
N PHE A 378 28.40 -2.04 -16.40
CA PHE A 378 27.97 -3.41 -16.11
C PHE A 378 28.61 -4.40 -17.09
N ASP A 379 28.59 -4.11 -18.39
CA ASP A 379 29.24 -4.95 -19.42
C ASP A 379 30.76 -5.08 -19.18
N GLU A 380 31.40 -3.98 -18.83
CA GLU A 380 32.84 -3.97 -18.52
C GLU A 380 33.13 -4.77 -17.23
N TYR A 381 32.29 -4.61 -16.20
CA TYR A 381 32.44 -5.32 -14.93
C TYR A 381 32.36 -6.83 -15.12
N ALA A 382 31.31 -7.31 -15.76
CA ALA A 382 31.11 -8.73 -16.01
C ALA A 382 32.27 -9.34 -16.83
N ARG A 383 32.78 -8.60 -17.84
CA ARG A 383 33.90 -9.04 -18.65
C ARG A 383 35.24 -9.06 -17.91
N LYS A 384 35.49 -8.09 -17.03
CA LYS A 384 36.78 -7.99 -16.30
C LYS A 384 36.82 -8.87 -15.05
N ASN A 385 35.68 -9.11 -14.43
CA ASN A 385 35.56 -9.81 -13.14
C ASN A 385 34.64 -11.05 -13.22
N PRO A 386 34.85 -11.98 -14.16
CA PRO A 386 33.92 -13.09 -14.40
C PRO A 386 33.78 -14.05 -13.22
N MET A 387 34.76 -14.04 -12.31
CA MET A 387 34.76 -14.87 -11.10
C MET A 387 34.20 -14.12 -9.88
N SER A 388 33.79 -12.87 -10.04
CA SER A 388 33.17 -12.11 -8.95
C SER A 388 31.79 -12.64 -8.65
N VAL A 389 31.41 -12.62 -7.37
CA VAL A 389 30.04 -12.94 -6.93
C VAL A 389 28.99 -12.01 -7.54
N TYR A 390 29.41 -10.79 -7.94
CA TYR A 390 28.54 -9.81 -8.58
C TYR A 390 28.47 -9.95 -10.12
N ALA A 391 29.29 -10.80 -10.74
CA ALA A 391 29.31 -10.92 -12.19
C ALA A 391 27.95 -11.37 -12.81
N PRO A 392 27.27 -12.38 -12.23
CA PRO A 392 25.97 -12.78 -12.72
C PRO A 392 24.94 -11.64 -12.65
N GLU A 393 24.95 -10.88 -11.55
CA GLU A 393 24.05 -9.75 -11.41
C GLU A 393 24.41 -8.60 -12.33
N ALA A 394 25.68 -8.25 -12.46
CA ALA A 394 26.11 -7.20 -13.39
C ALA A 394 25.63 -7.50 -14.82
N THR A 395 25.72 -8.77 -15.26
CA THR A 395 25.18 -9.21 -16.56
C THR A 395 23.65 -9.05 -16.62
N TYR A 396 22.96 -9.44 -15.55
CA TYR A 396 21.51 -9.26 -15.46
C TYR A 396 21.13 -7.76 -15.50
N ARG A 397 21.80 -6.91 -14.73
CA ARG A 397 21.55 -5.45 -14.73
C ARG A 397 21.87 -4.79 -16.08
N ALA A 398 22.88 -5.29 -16.79
CA ALA A 398 23.13 -4.84 -18.16
C ALA A 398 21.92 -5.13 -19.08
N ALA A 399 21.33 -6.31 -18.96
CA ALA A 399 20.11 -6.65 -19.71
C ALA A 399 18.91 -5.79 -19.26
N CYS A 400 18.78 -5.48 -17.96
CA CYS A 400 17.77 -4.54 -17.47
C CYS A 400 17.95 -3.13 -18.08
N CYS A 401 19.19 -2.64 -18.19
CA CYS A 401 19.46 -1.38 -18.87
C CYS A 401 19.06 -1.43 -20.34
N ARG A 402 19.38 -2.51 -21.05
CA ARG A 402 18.97 -2.69 -22.46
C ARG A 402 17.45 -2.70 -22.61
N TYR A 403 16.75 -3.39 -21.71
CA TYR A 403 15.29 -3.39 -21.69
C TYR A 403 14.71 -1.98 -21.51
N ALA A 404 15.26 -1.21 -20.57
CA ALA A 404 14.85 0.16 -20.32
C ALA A 404 15.17 1.11 -21.50
N LEU A 405 16.20 0.77 -22.28
CA LEU A 405 16.60 1.48 -23.52
C LEU A 405 15.86 0.94 -24.77
N GLU A 406 14.88 0.07 -24.60
CA GLU A 406 14.06 -0.53 -25.66
C GLU A 406 14.84 -1.44 -26.63
N ASP A 407 16.04 -1.93 -26.25
CA ASP A 407 16.80 -2.93 -27.02
C ASP A 407 16.31 -4.34 -26.65
N TYR A 408 15.08 -4.64 -27.04
CA TYR A 408 14.38 -5.87 -26.67
C TYR A 408 15.00 -7.13 -27.28
N GLU A 409 15.55 -7.04 -28.49
CA GLU A 409 16.21 -8.18 -29.15
C GLU A 409 17.42 -8.67 -28.34
N ARG A 410 18.30 -7.73 -27.95
CA ARG A 410 19.46 -8.09 -27.12
C ARG A 410 19.07 -8.49 -25.73
N THR A 411 18.07 -7.82 -25.14
CA THR A 411 17.55 -8.21 -23.82
C THR A 411 17.10 -9.65 -23.82
N ALA A 412 16.29 -10.06 -24.79
CA ALA A 412 15.78 -11.43 -24.87
C ALA A 412 16.89 -12.47 -25.03
N ALA A 413 17.91 -12.17 -25.86
CA ALA A 413 19.05 -13.04 -26.09
C ALA A 413 19.98 -13.13 -24.86
N ASP A 414 20.32 -12.01 -24.26
CA ASP A 414 21.21 -11.95 -23.09
C ASP A 414 20.59 -12.61 -21.87
N ILE A 415 19.30 -12.41 -21.63
CA ILE A 415 18.59 -13.06 -20.53
C ILE A 415 18.45 -14.58 -20.80
N ALA A 416 18.25 -15.02 -22.03
CA ALA A 416 18.24 -16.44 -22.35
C ALA A 416 19.57 -17.11 -21.95
N ALA A 417 20.68 -16.54 -22.39
CA ALA A 417 22.01 -17.04 -22.04
C ALA A 417 22.29 -16.94 -20.53
N TRP A 418 21.82 -15.88 -19.88
CA TRP A 418 21.96 -15.69 -18.45
C TRP A 418 21.21 -16.75 -17.63
N LEU A 419 19.97 -17.08 -18.02
CA LEU A 419 19.14 -18.10 -17.36
C LEU A 419 19.76 -19.51 -17.46
N GLU A 420 20.38 -19.83 -18.62
CA GLU A 420 21.10 -21.09 -18.79
C GLU A 420 22.32 -21.19 -17.86
N GLN A 421 23.06 -20.09 -17.69
CA GLN A 421 24.25 -20.05 -16.85
C GLN A 421 23.95 -19.95 -15.36
N ASN A 422 22.77 -19.43 -14.99
CA ASN A 422 22.39 -19.12 -13.62
C ASN A 422 21.03 -19.71 -13.21
N PRO A 423 20.83 -21.06 -13.35
CA PRO A 423 19.51 -21.68 -13.19
C PRO A 423 18.92 -21.61 -11.77
N THR A 424 19.74 -21.35 -10.77
CA THR A 424 19.34 -21.26 -9.36
C THR A 424 19.47 -19.86 -8.78
N HIS A 425 19.83 -18.87 -9.59
CA HIS A 425 20.01 -17.49 -9.13
C HIS A 425 18.65 -16.90 -8.70
N TYR A 426 18.65 -16.09 -7.66
CA TYR A 426 17.42 -15.53 -7.10
C TYR A 426 16.66 -14.60 -8.07
N PHE A 427 17.32 -13.93 -9.04
CA PHE A 427 16.66 -13.16 -10.10
C PHE A 427 16.08 -14.04 -11.25
N ARG A 428 16.20 -15.36 -11.21
CA ARG A 428 15.83 -16.20 -12.35
C ARG A 428 14.37 -16.01 -12.79
N HIS A 429 13.45 -15.84 -11.85
CA HIS A 429 12.02 -15.70 -12.14
C HIS A 429 11.70 -14.32 -12.72
N GLU A 430 12.30 -13.28 -12.16
CA GLU A 430 12.18 -11.91 -12.67
C GLU A 430 12.80 -11.80 -14.08
N ALA A 431 13.99 -12.37 -14.27
CA ALA A 431 14.64 -12.43 -15.57
C ALA A 431 13.78 -13.15 -16.62
N ALA A 432 13.15 -14.25 -16.24
CA ALA A 432 12.25 -14.99 -17.14
C ALA A 432 11.05 -14.12 -17.56
N ILE A 433 10.47 -13.35 -16.64
CA ILE A 433 9.37 -12.44 -16.97
C ILE A 433 9.87 -11.33 -17.91
N MET A 434 11.01 -10.71 -17.61
CA MET A 434 11.58 -9.66 -18.46
C MET A 434 11.88 -10.17 -19.88
N ARG A 435 12.37 -11.40 -20.01
CA ARG A 435 12.55 -12.04 -21.32
C ARG A 435 11.21 -12.18 -22.03
N GLY A 436 10.19 -12.64 -21.32
CA GLY A 436 8.84 -12.78 -21.85
C GLY A 436 8.26 -11.43 -22.34
N ASP A 437 8.44 -10.38 -21.55
CA ASP A 437 8.00 -9.02 -21.91
C ASP A 437 8.72 -8.51 -23.17
N ALA A 438 10.04 -8.69 -23.25
CA ALA A 438 10.82 -8.30 -24.42
C ALA A 438 10.36 -9.05 -25.70
N LEU A 439 10.18 -10.37 -25.60
CA LEU A 439 9.70 -11.19 -26.71
C LEU A 439 8.26 -10.85 -27.13
N ALA A 440 7.40 -10.53 -26.16
CA ALA A 440 6.02 -10.11 -26.44
C ALA A 440 5.98 -8.76 -27.21
N VAL A 441 6.85 -7.83 -26.87
CA VAL A 441 6.99 -6.56 -27.63
C VAL A 441 7.49 -6.81 -29.05
N LEU A 442 8.39 -7.77 -29.24
CA LEU A 442 8.88 -8.18 -30.57
C LEU A 442 7.84 -8.97 -31.39
N GLY A 443 6.73 -9.38 -30.78
CA GLY A 443 5.71 -10.20 -31.42
C GLY A 443 6.04 -11.69 -31.44
N GLU A 444 7.09 -12.13 -30.76
CA GLU A 444 7.50 -13.54 -30.64
C GLU A 444 6.70 -14.23 -29.52
N PHE A 445 5.38 -14.32 -29.72
CA PHE A 445 4.43 -14.69 -28.67
C PHE A 445 4.64 -16.11 -28.11
N ASP A 446 5.01 -17.07 -28.92
CA ASP A 446 5.23 -18.43 -28.42
C ASP A 446 6.48 -18.51 -27.52
N ALA A 447 7.56 -17.86 -27.93
CA ALA A 447 8.77 -17.77 -27.11
C ALA A 447 8.52 -16.94 -25.83
N ALA A 448 7.65 -15.92 -25.89
CA ALA A 448 7.23 -15.15 -24.73
C ALA A 448 6.48 -16.02 -23.72
N LYS A 449 5.52 -16.84 -24.19
CA LYS A 449 4.77 -17.79 -23.35
C LYS A 449 5.72 -18.77 -22.66
N GLU A 450 6.69 -19.34 -23.40
CA GLU A 450 7.69 -20.23 -22.82
C GLU A 450 8.52 -19.55 -21.72
N ALA A 451 8.92 -18.29 -21.94
CA ALA A 451 9.68 -17.53 -20.96
C ALA A 451 8.87 -17.29 -19.68
N TYR A 452 7.60 -16.90 -19.78
CA TYR A 452 6.74 -16.69 -18.61
C TYR A 452 6.52 -17.97 -17.82
N HIS A 453 6.35 -19.13 -18.49
CA HIS A 453 6.17 -20.41 -17.82
C HIS A 453 7.35 -20.79 -16.89
N LEU A 454 8.59 -20.29 -17.15
CA LEU A 454 9.72 -20.49 -16.25
C LEU A 454 9.52 -19.84 -14.86
N ALA A 455 8.70 -18.80 -14.77
CA ALA A 455 8.36 -18.15 -13.52
C ALA A 455 7.02 -18.62 -12.93
N MET A 456 6.27 -19.47 -13.65
CA MET A 456 4.96 -19.96 -13.19
C MET A 456 5.10 -21.22 -12.32
N THR A 457 5.77 -21.07 -11.17
CA THR A 457 5.99 -22.13 -10.19
C THR A 457 5.81 -21.59 -8.77
N PRO A 458 5.38 -22.43 -7.79
CA PRO A 458 5.27 -21.99 -6.39
C PRO A 458 6.56 -21.42 -5.80
N ALA A 459 7.72 -21.88 -6.28
CA ALA A 459 9.02 -21.37 -5.86
C ALA A 459 9.30 -19.93 -6.29
N ALA A 460 8.57 -19.42 -7.26
CA ALA A 460 8.69 -18.04 -7.74
C ALA A 460 8.01 -17.02 -6.81
N GLY A 461 7.21 -17.47 -5.84
CA GLY A 461 6.49 -16.55 -4.94
C GLY A 461 5.63 -15.53 -5.70
N PRO A 462 5.81 -14.22 -5.44
CA PRO A 462 5.01 -13.18 -6.10
C PRO A 462 5.16 -13.15 -7.63
N PHE A 463 6.30 -13.57 -8.15
CA PHE A 463 6.56 -13.60 -9.59
C PHE A 463 5.68 -14.61 -10.33
N TYR A 464 5.16 -15.65 -9.65
CA TYR A 464 4.21 -16.59 -10.27
C TYR A 464 2.97 -15.85 -10.78
N TYR A 465 2.33 -15.07 -9.92
CA TYR A 465 1.13 -14.32 -10.32
C TYR A 465 1.43 -13.23 -11.34
N MET A 466 2.59 -12.58 -11.23
CA MET A 466 3.05 -11.60 -12.22
C MET A 466 3.22 -12.24 -13.60
N ALA A 467 3.93 -13.36 -13.70
CA ALA A 467 4.09 -14.11 -14.95
C ALA A 467 2.74 -14.56 -15.54
N LEU A 468 1.85 -15.04 -14.67
CA LEU A 468 0.50 -15.47 -15.03
C LEU A 468 -0.32 -14.31 -15.63
N THR A 469 -0.22 -13.12 -15.11
CA THR A 469 -0.91 -11.93 -15.66
C THR A 469 -0.32 -11.49 -17.00
N GLN A 470 1.00 -11.60 -17.17
CA GLN A 470 1.66 -11.26 -18.44
C GLN A 470 1.32 -12.25 -19.55
N ILE A 471 1.41 -13.56 -19.29
CA ILE A 471 1.04 -14.58 -20.29
C ILE A 471 -0.44 -14.46 -20.68
N ALA A 472 -1.32 -14.12 -19.73
CA ALA A 472 -2.73 -13.89 -20.00
C ALA A 472 -2.96 -12.69 -20.94
N ARG A 473 -2.11 -11.65 -20.91
CA ARG A 473 -2.14 -10.56 -21.89
C ARG A 473 -1.80 -11.05 -23.28
N VAL A 474 -0.81 -11.92 -23.41
CA VAL A 474 -0.44 -12.53 -24.69
C VAL A 474 -1.61 -13.37 -25.24
N HIS A 475 -2.21 -14.25 -24.42
CA HIS A 475 -3.36 -15.03 -24.83
C HIS A 475 -4.57 -14.16 -25.25
N LYS A 476 -4.83 -13.07 -24.52
CA LYS A 476 -5.87 -12.09 -24.90
C LYS A 476 -5.56 -11.35 -26.20
N ALA A 477 -4.29 -11.11 -26.49
CA ALA A 477 -3.88 -10.45 -27.74
C ALA A 477 -4.02 -11.35 -28.97
N LEU A 478 -3.71 -12.63 -28.82
CA LEU A 478 -3.89 -13.65 -29.86
C LEU A 478 -5.38 -13.98 -30.09
N ALA A 479 -6.14 -14.05 -29.01
CA ALA A 479 -7.60 -14.19 -28.98
C ALA A 479 -8.13 -15.45 -29.69
N GLU A 480 -7.34 -16.53 -29.79
CA GLU A 480 -7.74 -17.81 -30.32
C GLU A 480 -8.38 -18.70 -29.24
N GLU A 481 -9.18 -19.71 -29.66
CA GLU A 481 -9.85 -20.62 -28.72
C GLU A 481 -8.82 -21.39 -27.86
N ASP A 482 -7.72 -21.83 -28.47
CA ASP A 482 -6.66 -22.55 -27.76
C ASP A 482 -5.91 -21.65 -26.75
N ASP A 483 -5.75 -20.36 -27.06
CA ASP A 483 -5.17 -19.39 -26.13
C ASP A 483 -6.05 -19.17 -24.90
N TYR A 484 -7.36 -18.99 -25.07
CA TYR A 484 -8.26 -18.87 -23.93
C TYR A 484 -8.37 -20.17 -23.12
N ARG A 485 -8.24 -21.34 -23.78
CA ARG A 485 -8.17 -22.64 -23.10
C ARG A 485 -6.91 -22.74 -22.25
N ALA A 486 -5.76 -22.38 -22.80
CA ALA A 486 -4.48 -22.35 -22.09
C ALA A 486 -4.53 -21.35 -20.93
N MET A 487 -4.98 -20.13 -21.17
CA MET A 487 -5.16 -19.11 -20.14
C MET A 487 -6.01 -19.62 -18.96
N SER A 488 -7.14 -20.27 -19.24
CA SER A 488 -7.97 -20.84 -18.17
C SER A 488 -7.24 -21.94 -17.40
N ALA A 489 -6.49 -22.79 -18.10
CA ALA A 489 -5.73 -23.87 -17.48
C ALA A 489 -4.63 -23.34 -16.54
N ASP A 490 -3.90 -22.31 -16.96
CA ASP A 490 -2.83 -21.68 -16.20
C ASP A 490 -3.37 -21.06 -14.90
N TYR A 491 -4.47 -20.31 -14.98
CA TYR A 491 -5.10 -19.75 -13.78
C TYR A 491 -5.66 -20.84 -12.83
N VAL A 492 -6.25 -21.90 -13.37
CA VAL A 492 -6.72 -23.04 -12.56
C VAL A 492 -5.54 -23.77 -11.91
N GLN A 493 -4.41 -23.86 -12.60
CA GLN A 493 -3.20 -24.46 -12.03
C GLN A 493 -2.67 -23.60 -10.88
N TYR A 494 -2.59 -22.29 -11.07
CA TYR A 494 -2.20 -21.36 -9.99
C TYR A 494 -3.06 -21.52 -8.73
N ILE A 495 -4.40 -21.61 -8.87
CA ILE A 495 -5.30 -21.81 -7.74
C ILE A 495 -5.02 -23.11 -6.98
N LYS A 496 -4.57 -24.17 -7.70
CA LYS A 496 -4.19 -25.45 -7.07
C LYS A 496 -2.85 -25.35 -6.35
N ASP A 497 -1.89 -24.68 -6.97
CA ASP A 497 -0.53 -24.58 -6.49
C ASP A 497 -0.42 -23.62 -5.29
N MET A 498 -1.25 -22.57 -5.27
CA MET A 498 -1.22 -21.46 -4.32
C MET A 498 -2.57 -21.27 -3.62
N PRO A 499 -3.15 -22.30 -2.95
CA PRO A 499 -4.56 -22.32 -2.51
C PRO A 499 -4.92 -21.30 -1.42
N ASN A 500 -3.94 -20.65 -0.82
CA ASN A 500 -4.11 -19.63 0.24
C ASN A 500 -3.55 -18.27 -0.17
N ASP A 501 -3.14 -18.09 -1.43
CA ASP A 501 -2.64 -16.81 -1.94
C ASP A 501 -3.78 -15.81 -2.12
N GLY A 502 -3.50 -14.51 -1.85
CA GLY A 502 -4.50 -13.44 -1.95
C GLY A 502 -5.09 -13.26 -3.35
N ASN A 503 -4.38 -13.69 -4.41
CA ASN A 503 -4.79 -13.50 -5.79
C ASN A 503 -5.69 -14.63 -6.34
N ILE A 504 -6.00 -15.68 -5.54
CA ILE A 504 -6.77 -16.83 -6.07
C ILE A 504 -8.19 -16.45 -6.52
N ILE A 505 -8.79 -15.43 -5.94
CA ILE A 505 -10.13 -14.98 -6.34
C ILE A 505 -10.06 -14.29 -7.70
N ASP A 506 -9.07 -13.43 -7.89
CA ASP A 506 -8.82 -12.79 -9.18
C ASP A 506 -8.42 -13.83 -10.26
N ALA A 507 -7.57 -14.78 -9.91
CA ALA A 507 -7.20 -15.89 -10.78
C ALA A 507 -8.44 -16.69 -11.23
N ALA A 508 -9.35 -16.99 -10.31
CA ALA A 508 -10.58 -17.70 -10.63
C ALA A 508 -11.52 -16.88 -11.52
N TYR A 509 -11.59 -15.56 -11.28
CA TYR A 509 -12.35 -14.67 -12.17
C TYR A 509 -11.82 -14.72 -13.60
N HIS A 510 -10.51 -14.60 -13.79
CA HIS A 510 -9.89 -14.66 -15.10
C HIS A 510 -10.00 -16.02 -15.76
N ALA A 511 -9.89 -17.13 -15.00
CA ALA A 511 -10.11 -18.47 -15.52
C ALA A 511 -11.54 -18.65 -16.05
N GLY A 512 -12.53 -18.20 -15.27
CA GLY A 512 -13.93 -18.27 -15.67
C GLY A 512 -14.26 -17.37 -16.86
N TRP A 513 -13.67 -16.17 -16.91
CA TRP A 513 -13.78 -15.27 -18.05
C TRP A 513 -13.25 -15.96 -19.33
N ALA A 514 -12.07 -16.58 -19.29
CA ALA A 514 -11.49 -17.30 -20.42
C ALA A 514 -12.37 -18.49 -20.86
N LEU A 515 -12.95 -19.26 -19.93
CA LEU A 515 -13.90 -20.32 -20.23
C LEU A 515 -15.13 -19.81 -20.99
N ARG A 516 -15.59 -18.61 -20.69
CA ARG A 516 -16.71 -18.00 -21.43
C ARG A 516 -16.35 -17.66 -22.86
N GLN A 517 -15.12 -17.19 -23.12
CA GLN A 517 -14.67 -16.87 -24.48
C GLN A 517 -14.71 -18.11 -25.39
N ILE A 518 -14.50 -19.30 -24.84
CA ILE A 518 -14.55 -20.58 -25.58
C ILE A 518 -15.91 -21.27 -25.48
N GLY A 519 -16.98 -20.56 -25.13
CA GLY A 519 -18.32 -21.08 -25.08
C GLY A 519 -18.58 -22.14 -23.98
N ARG A 520 -17.86 -22.06 -22.85
CA ARG A 520 -17.99 -22.95 -21.69
C ARG A 520 -18.58 -22.25 -20.44
N PRO A 521 -19.72 -21.56 -20.55
CA PRO A 521 -20.29 -20.80 -19.43
C PRO A 521 -20.64 -21.70 -18.24
N ASP A 522 -21.00 -22.97 -18.46
CA ASP A 522 -21.32 -23.89 -17.36
C ASP A 522 -20.10 -24.21 -16.51
N GLN A 523 -18.95 -24.36 -17.12
CA GLN A 523 -17.70 -24.59 -16.39
C GLN A 523 -17.26 -23.32 -15.64
N ALA A 524 -17.40 -22.15 -16.25
CA ALA A 524 -17.14 -20.86 -15.60
C ALA A 524 -18.05 -20.68 -14.38
N ARG A 525 -19.36 -20.96 -14.53
CA ARG A 525 -20.34 -20.86 -13.44
C ARG A 525 -20.00 -21.82 -12.30
N ALA A 526 -19.62 -23.06 -12.60
CA ALA A 526 -19.22 -24.05 -11.60
C ALA A 526 -17.97 -23.59 -10.82
N LEU A 527 -16.96 -23.05 -11.51
CA LEU A 527 -15.74 -22.52 -10.91
C LEU A 527 -16.05 -21.34 -9.98
N TYR A 528 -16.84 -20.37 -10.45
CA TYR A 528 -17.17 -19.21 -9.65
C TYR A 528 -17.95 -19.58 -8.38
N TRP A 529 -18.96 -20.44 -8.49
CA TRP A 529 -19.70 -20.89 -7.31
C TRP A 529 -18.81 -21.67 -6.34
N GLN A 530 -17.90 -22.50 -6.83
CA GLN A 530 -16.95 -23.22 -5.99
C GLN A 530 -16.07 -22.24 -5.20
N MET A 531 -15.55 -21.18 -5.84
CA MET A 531 -14.70 -20.20 -5.18
C MET A 531 -15.48 -19.33 -4.18
N ILE A 532 -16.69 -18.89 -4.56
CA ILE A 532 -17.58 -18.12 -3.69
C ILE A 532 -17.94 -18.95 -2.45
N GLU A 533 -18.31 -20.22 -2.63
CA GLU A 533 -18.66 -21.10 -1.48
C GLU A 533 -17.45 -21.40 -0.60
N ARG A 534 -16.28 -21.62 -1.19
CA ARG A 534 -15.08 -21.96 -0.43
C ARG A 534 -14.54 -20.76 0.36
N HIS A 535 -14.42 -19.63 -0.27
CA HIS A 535 -13.66 -18.47 0.23
C HIS A 535 -14.52 -17.26 0.60
N GLY A 536 -15.77 -17.19 0.13
CA GLY A 536 -16.64 -16.03 0.28
C GLY A 536 -17.02 -15.66 1.73
N ASN A 537 -16.67 -16.49 2.72
CA ASN A 537 -16.91 -16.17 4.13
C ASN A 537 -15.76 -15.41 4.80
N THR A 538 -14.69 -15.09 4.09
CA THR A 538 -13.58 -14.29 4.59
C THR A 538 -13.78 -12.83 4.18
N PRO A 539 -14.00 -11.88 5.12
CA PRO A 539 -14.34 -10.50 4.77
C PRO A 539 -13.27 -9.79 3.95
N ALA A 540 -11.99 -10.00 4.27
CA ALA A 540 -10.86 -9.32 3.63
C ALA A 540 -10.60 -9.74 2.17
N TRP A 541 -11.17 -10.85 1.69
CA TRP A 541 -10.97 -11.28 0.31
C TRP A 541 -11.92 -10.58 -0.65
N GLU A 542 -11.37 -10.04 -1.73
CA GLU A 542 -12.05 -9.22 -2.73
C GLU A 542 -12.28 -9.97 -4.05
N GLY A 543 -12.99 -9.33 -5.00
CA GLY A 543 -13.23 -9.86 -6.34
C GLY A 543 -14.50 -10.69 -6.47
N PHE A 544 -15.21 -10.99 -5.37
CA PHE A 544 -16.48 -11.73 -5.42
C PHE A 544 -17.59 -10.94 -6.09
N ASP A 545 -17.56 -9.62 -6.00
CA ASP A 545 -18.49 -8.72 -6.70
C ASP A 545 -18.37 -8.89 -8.23
N LEU A 546 -17.14 -9.00 -8.76
CA LEU A 546 -16.91 -9.26 -10.19
C LEU A 546 -17.46 -10.62 -10.60
N MET A 547 -17.18 -11.67 -9.80
CA MET A 547 -17.71 -13.01 -10.08
C MET A 547 -19.24 -13.05 -10.02
N LEU A 548 -19.84 -12.40 -9.02
CA LEU A 548 -21.29 -12.38 -8.85
C LEU A 548 -21.99 -11.58 -9.96
N ALA A 549 -21.39 -10.47 -10.40
CA ALA A 549 -21.88 -9.70 -11.54
C ALA A 549 -21.75 -10.50 -12.85
N ASP A 550 -20.62 -11.18 -13.05
CA ASP A 550 -20.40 -11.99 -14.24
C ASP A 550 -21.31 -13.21 -14.27
N LEU A 551 -21.54 -13.88 -13.14
CA LEU A 551 -22.51 -14.97 -12.99
C LEU A 551 -23.91 -14.56 -13.47
N ALA A 552 -24.37 -13.36 -13.15
CA ALA A 552 -25.66 -12.86 -13.58
C ALA A 552 -25.84 -12.89 -15.11
N THR A 553 -24.73 -12.65 -15.84
CA THR A 553 -24.75 -12.65 -17.32
C THR A 553 -24.82 -14.06 -17.92
N MET A 554 -24.54 -15.10 -17.14
CA MET A 554 -24.50 -16.50 -17.57
C MET A 554 -25.85 -17.20 -17.43
N TYR A 555 -26.84 -16.53 -16.87
CA TYR A 555 -28.20 -17.05 -16.78
C TYR A 555 -29.09 -16.47 -17.88
N PRO A 556 -30.16 -17.16 -18.27
CA PRO A 556 -31.06 -16.67 -19.35
C PRO A 556 -31.64 -15.29 -19.00
N ARG A 557 -31.63 -14.37 -19.96
CA ARG A 557 -32.18 -13.03 -19.76
C ARG A 557 -33.67 -13.11 -19.43
N GLY A 558 -34.07 -12.44 -18.36
CA GLY A 558 -35.46 -12.39 -17.90
C GLY A 558 -35.94 -13.65 -17.15
N SER A 559 -35.06 -14.59 -16.86
CA SER A 559 -35.35 -15.70 -15.94
C SER A 559 -35.03 -15.33 -14.49
N ASP A 560 -35.78 -15.92 -13.54
CA ASP A 560 -35.53 -15.78 -12.12
C ASP A 560 -34.48 -16.78 -11.61
N ASP A 561 -33.82 -17.49 -12.51
CA ASP A 561 -32.93 -18.61 -12.12
C ASP A 561 -31.77 -18.13 -11.29
N TYR A 562 -31.13 -17.03 -11.67
CA TYR A 562 -30.02 -16.47 -10.89
C TYR A 562 -30.47 -16.00 -9.49
N ALA A 563 -31.57 -15.28 -9.39
CA ALA A 563 -32.10 -14.85 -8.10
C ALA A 563 -32.51 -16.05 -7.22
N ARG A 564 -33.02 -17.12 -7.80
CA ARG A 564 -33.33 -18.37 -7.09
C ARG A 564 -32.08 -19.07 -6.58
N GLU A 565 -31.05 -19.10 -7.38
CA GLU A 565 -29.74 -19.67 -7.01
C GLU A 565 -29.12 -18.87 -5.86
N LEU A 566 -29.11 -17.53 -5.95
CA LEU A 566 -28.63 -16.65 -4.88
C LEU A 566 -29.38 -16.91 -3.56
N ARG A 567 -30.71 -16.95 -3.60
CA ARG A 567 -31.54 -17.20 -2.40
C ARG A 567 -31.29 -18.57 -1.79
N THR A 568 -31.11 -19.59 -2.62
CA THR A 568 -30.83 -20.94 -2.14
C THR A 568 -29.51 -21.00 -1.38
N ARG A 569 -28.45 -20.40 -1.96
CA ARG A 569 -27.13 -20.32 -1.34
C ARG A 569 -27.09 -19.40 -0.14
N TYR A 570 -27.81 -18.28 -0.19
CA TYR A 570 -28.01 -17.37 0.93
C TYR A 570 -28.61 -18.07 2.15
N ASN A 571 -29.72 -18.80 1.95
CA ASN A 571 -30.37 -19.53 3.04
C ASN A 571 -29.44 -20.60 3.63
N LYS A 572 -28.68 -21.31 2.78
CA LYS A 572 -27.67 -22.25 3.21
C LYS A 572 -26.55 -21.56 4.02
N ALA A 573 -26.02 -20.44 3.52
CA ALA A 573 -24.98 -19.70 4.22
C ALA A 573 -25.44 -19.22 5.61
N LEU A 574 -26.71 -18.78 5.72
CA LEU A 574 -27.30 -18.42 7.02
C LEU A 574 -27.42 -19.62 7.96
N SER A 575 -27.89 -20.78 7.46
CA SER A 575 -28.00 -21.99 8.28
C SER A 575 -26.64 -22.47 8.78
N ASP A 576 -25.62 -22.31 7.96
CA ASP A 576 -24.25 -22.70 8.25
C ASP A 576 -23.48 -21.62 9.07
N GLN A 577 -24.16 -20.53 9.47
CA GLN A 577 -23.60 -19.37 10.20
C GLN A 577 -22.45 -18.67 9.45
N ARG A 578 -22.43 -18.76 8.13
CA ARG A 578 -21.45 -18.11 7.26
C ARG A 578 -21.91 -16.69 6.89
N LEU A 579 -21.84 -15.78 7.85
CA LEU A 579 -22.52 -14.47 7.77
C LEU A 579 -21.93 -13.55 6.70
N THR A 580 -20.62 -13.57 6.49
CA THR A 580 -19.99 -12.78 5.42
C THR A 580 -20.44 -13.25 4.04
N LEU A 581 -20.46 -14.56 3.81
CA LEU A 581 -20.95 -15.13 2.56
C LEU A 581 -22.44 -14.79 2.36
N ALA A 582 -23.25 -14.91 3.42
CA ALA A 582 -24.67 -14.55 3.35
C ALA A 582 -24.85 -13.06 2.98
N ALA A 583 -24.04 -12.16 3.57
CA ALA A 583 -24.09 -10.74 3.25
C ALA A 583 -23.74 -10.47 1.77
N ARG A 584 -22.68 -11.11 1.23
CA ARG A 584 -22.31 -10.98 -0.19
C ARG A 584 -23.41 -11.46 -1.14
N LEU A 585 -24.04 -12.60 -0.83
CA LEU A 585 -25.11 -13.14 -1.64
C LEU A 585 -26.37 -12.26 -1.58
N ALA A 586 -26.72 -11.74 -0.40
CA ALA A 586 -27.81 -10.78 -0.24
C ALA A 586 -27.54 -9.45 -0.97
N TRP A 587 -26.30 -8.94 -0.88
CA TRP A 587 -25.86 -7.77 -1.65
C TRP A 587 -26.01 -8.01 -3.16
N ALA A 588 -25.59 -9.16 -3.66
CA ALA A 588 -25.74 -9.49 -5.07
C ALA A 588 -27.22 -9.53 -5.51
N GLU A 589 -28.11 -10.06 -4.67
CA GLU A 589 -29.55 -10.03 -4.95
C GLU A 589 -30.10 -8.60 -5.00
N ALA A 590 -29.61 -7.71 -4.12
CA ALA A 590 -30.04 -6.32 -4.07
C ALA A 590 -29.79 -5.54 -5.36
N GLN A 591 -28.77 -5.93 -6.16
CA GLN A 591 -28.45 -5.27 -7.43
C GLN A 591 -29.56 -5.45 -8.49
N PHE A 592 -30.45 -6.41 -8.31
CA PHE A 592 -31.55 -6.73 -9.25
C PHE A 592 -32.92 -6.27 -8.72
N LEU A 593 -32.97 -5.68 -7.53
CA LEU A 593 -34.22 -5.16 -6.98
C LEU A 593 -34.60 -3.83 -7.66
N PRO A 594 -35.89 -3.59 -7.88
CA PRO A 594 -36.40 -2.27 -8.27
C PRO A 594 -35.98 -1.20 -7.24
N GLU A 595 -35.80 0.02 -7.71
CA GLU A 595 -35.30 1.13 -6.88
C GLU A 595 -36.18 1.37 -5.62
N ASP A 596 -37.50 1.27 -5.74
CA ASP A 596 -38.43 1.41 -4.62
C ASP A 596 -38.28 0.31 -3.55
N GLN A 597 -37.75 -0.86 -3.92
CA GLN A 597 -37.49 -1.97 -3.02
C GLN A 597 -36.09 -1.93 -2.40
N GLN A 598 -35.13 -1.30 -3.08
CA GLN A 598 -33.76 -1.22 -2.61
C GLN A 598 -33.65 -0.51 -1.26
N ALA A 599 -34.36 0.59 -1.04
CA ALA A 599 -34.36 1.33 0.22
C ALA A 599 -34.84 0.48 1.41
N ARG A 600 -35.89 -0.33 1.20
CA ARG A 600 -36.43 -1.26 2.22
C ARG A 600 -35.44 -2.40 2.49
N PHE A 601 -34.85 -2.92 1.43
CA PHE A 601 -33.86 -3.98 1.52
C PHE A 601 -32.64 -3.50 2.30
N LEU A 602 -32.16 -2.30 2.04
CA LEU A 602 -31.01 -1.67 2.71
C LEU A 602 -31.19 -1.65 4.22
N ALA A 603 -32.34 -1.22 4.72
CA ALA A 603 -32.64 -1.18 6.15
C ALA A 603 -32.68 -2.59 6.78
N VAL A 604 -33.23 -3.58 6.07
CA VAL A 604 -33.27 -4.99 6.53
C VAL A 604 -31.86 -5.57 6.53
N PHE A 605 -31.07 -5.29 5.50
CA PHE A 605 -29.68 -5.75 5.38
C PHE A 605 -28.82 -5.20 6.52
N ALA A 606 -28.83 -3.90 6.73
CA ALA A 606 -28.06 -3.24 7.78
C ALA A 606 -28.46 -3.71 9.19
N GLY A 607 -29.74 -4.00 9.41
CA GLY A 607 -30.22 -4.56 10.69
C GLY A 607 -29.84 -6.02 10.91
N ARG A 608 -29.58 -6.78 9.82
CA ARG A 608 -29.26 -8.22 9.90
C ARG A 608 -27.76 -8.48 10.00
N PHE A 609 -26.95 -7.74 9.24
CA PHE A 609 -25.50 -7.97 9.15
C PHE A 609 -24.75 -6.87 9.89
N LYS A 610 -24.03 -7.26 10.95
CA LYS A 610 -23.12 -6.33 11.62
C LYS A 610 -21.94 -6.01 10.71
N ALA A 611 -21.43 -4.79 10.80
CA ALA A 611 -20.33 -4.30 9.99
C ALA A 611 -19.06 -5.18 10.06
N GLU A 612 -18.85 -5.92 11.15
CA GLU A 612 -17.73 -6.85 11.32
C GLU A 612 -17.72 -8.03 10.34
N TYR A 613 -18.88 -8.38 9.75
CA TYR A 613 -19.04 -9.47 8.77
C TYR A 613 -18.98 -8.97 7.33
N LEU A 614 -18.85 -7.67 7.11
CA LEU A 614 -18.91 -7.08 5.77
C LEU A 614 -17.52 -6.95 5.18
N GLY A 615 -17.40 -7.36 3.91
CA GLY A 615 -16.22 -7.08 3.10
C GLY A 615 -16.28 -5.69 2.50
N PRO A 616 -15.14 -5.21 1.90
CA PRO A 616 -15.05 -3.85 1.38
C PRO A 616 -16.12 -3.52 0.34
N GLU A 617 -16.46 -4.44 -0.54
CA GLU A 617 -17.48 -4.26 -1.57
C GLU A 617 -18.89 -4.02 -0.98
N THR A 618 -19.20 -4.67 0.13
CA THR A 618 -20.50 -4.49 0.81
C THR A 618 -20.51 -3.24 1.68
N LEU A 619 -19.38 -2.87 2.27
CA LEU A 619 -19.23 -1.63 3.04
C LEU A 619 -19.37 -0.39 2.14
N VAL A 620 -18.67 -0.35 0.99
CA VAL A 620 -18.78 0.79 0.07
C VAL A 620 -20.21 0.89 -0.51
N TRP A 621 -20.83 -0.24 -0.83
CA TRP A 621 -22.21 -0.26 -1.29
C TRP A 621 -23.19 0.28 -0.24
N LEU A 622 -23.06 -0.12 1.03
CA LEU A 622 -23.89 0.41 2.12
C LEU A 622 -23.68 1.92 2.29
N GLY A 623 -22.43 2.35 2.36
CA GLY A 623 -22.08 3.77 2.48
C GLY A 623 -22.71 4.61 1.38
N ARG A 624 -22.49 4.22 0.12
CA ARG A 624 -23.04 4.88 -1.06
C ARG A 624 -24.58 4.86 -1.06
N SER A 625 -25.18 3.70 -0.74
CA SER A 625 -26.63 3.58 -0.79
C SER A 625 -27.32 4.43 0.28
N TRP A 626 -26.80 4.50 1.49
CA TRP A 626 -27.32 5.38 2.54
C TRP A 626 -27.19 6.86 2.16
N ILE A 627 -26.04 7.27 1.62
CA ILE A 627 -25.83 8.64 1.14
C ILE A 627 -26.81 8.99 0.02
N HIS A 628 -26.98 8.09 -0.96
CA HIS A 628 -27.92 8.31 -2.06
C HIS A 628 -29.38 8.43 -1.60
N ASN A 629 -29.75 7.73 -0.54
CA ASN A 629 -31.07 7.83 0.07
C ASN A 629 -31.22 9.04 1.04
N GLY A 630 -30.27 9.96 1.07
CA GLY A 630 -30.32 11.18 1.89
C GLY A 630 -30.06 10.95 3.38
N MET A 631 -29.40 9.85 3.75
CA MET A 631 -29.06 9.47 5.12
C MET A 631 -27.54 9.28 5.29
N PRO A 632 -26.73 10.34 5.05
CA PRO A 632 -25.27 10.22 5.09
C PRO A 632 -24.75 9.81 6.48
N GLU A 633 -25.45 10.16 7.55
CA GLU A 633 -25.12 9.78 8.92
C GLU A 633 -25.08 8.26 9.13
N ASN A 634 -25.81 7.50 8.33
CA ASN A 634 -25.77 6.03 8.33
C ASN A 634 -24.72 5.49 7.37
N GLY A 635 -24.36 6.24 6.33
CA GLY A 635 -23.43 5.82 5.27
C GLY A 635 -21.97 6.02 5.65
N ILE A 636 -21.65 7.20 6.15
CA ILE A 636 -20.27 7.61 6.48
C ILE A 636 -19.55 6.59 7.37
N PRO A 637 -20.15 6.07 8.48
CA PRO A 637 -19.46 5.10 9.34
C PRO A 637 -19.05 3.80 8.63
N HIS A 638 -19.77 3.39 7.58
CA HIS A 638 -19.40 2.20 6.81
C HIS A 638 -18.20 2.47 5.88
N LEU A 639 -18.10 3.68 5.32
CA LEU A 639 -16.97 4.09 4.51
C LEU A 639 -15.71 4.26 5.36
N GLU A 640 -15.82 4.88 6.52
CA GLU A 640 -14.70 5.03 7.48
C GLU A 640 -14.20 3.67 7.96
N LEU A 641 -15.13 2.75 8.28
CA LEU A 641 -14.75 1.39 8.66
C LEU A 641 -14.05 0.63 7.54
N LEU A 642 -14.41 0.89 6.27
CA LEU A 642 -13.70 0.33 5.12
C LEU A 642 -12.25 0.82 5.10
N LEU A 643 -12.02 2.12 5.27
CA LEU A 643 -10.68 2.69 5.28
C LEU A 643 -9.83 2.18 6.46
N GLU A 644 -10.46 1.97 7.62
CA GLU A 644 -9.78 1.43 8.81
C GLU A 644 -9.38 -0.04 8.65
N LYS A 645 -10.30 -0.87 8.15
CA LYS A 645 -10.11 -2.33 8.13
C LYS A 645 -9.43 -2.85 6.87
N TYR A 646 -9.61 -2.16 5.76
CA TYR A 646 -9.19 -2.62 4.44
C TYR A 646 -8.47 -1.51 3.66
N PRO A 647 -7.37 -0.93 4.21
CA PRO A 647 -6.69 0.21 3.62
C PRO A 647 -6.13 -0.07 2.22
N ASP A 648 -5.81 -1.33 1.92
CA ASP A 648 -5.26 -1.75 0.63
C ASP A 648 -6.35 -2.21 -0.36
N SER A 649 -7.62 -2.06 0.01
CA SER A 649 -8.73 -2.48 -0.84
C SER A 649 -8.88 -1.57 -2.07
N ARG A 650 -9.23 -2.17 -3.21
CA ARG A 650 -9.56 -1.42 -4.44
C ARG A 650 -10.76 -0.49 -4.26
N GLN A 651 -11.62 -0.69 -3.26
CA GLN A 651 -12.78 0.16 -2.95
C GLN A 651 -12.40 1.42 -2.16
N VAL A 652 -11.16 1.55 -1.70
CA VAL A 652 -10.70 2.71 -0.91
C VAL A 652 -10.85 4.01 -1.69
N ALA A 653 -10.48 4.03 -2.97
CA ALA A 653 -10.59 5.23 -3.81
C ALA A 653 -12.06 5.69 -3.95
N GLU A 654 -13.01 4.77 -4.12
CA GLU A 654 -14.44 5.10 -4.15
C GLU A 654 -14.91 5.62 -2.79
N ALA A 655 -14.54 4.96 -1.70
CA ALA A 655 -14.93 5.37 -0.36
C ALA A 655 -14.42 6.77 -0.03
N GLN A 656 -13.15 7.06 -0.31
CA GLN A 656 -12.56 8.38 -0.10
C GLN A 656 -13.19 9.46 -0.99
N THR A 657 -13.54 9.14 -2.23
CA THR A 657 -14.26 10.06 -3.13
C THR A 657 -15.64 10.41 -2.57
N LEU A 658 -16.39 9.42 -2.06
CA LEU A 658 -17.67 9.64 -1.41
C LEU A 658 -17.55 10.49 -0.14
N LEU A 659 -16.56 10.20 0.70
CA LEU A 659 -16.29 10.97 1.93
C LEU A 659 -15.85 12.40 1.60
N ALA A 660 -15.03 12.61 0.56
CA ALA A 660 -14.65 13.93 0.09
C ALA A 660 -15.89 14.75 -0.33
N GLN A 661 -16.82 14.15 -1.07
CA GLN A 661 -18.08 14.80 -1.45
C GLN A 661 -18.91 15.16 -0.22
N GLN A 662 -19.05 14.26 0.74
CA GLN A 662 -19.80 14.56 1.97
C GLN A 662 -19.16 15.68 2.80
N ALA A 663 -17.83 15.75 2.82
CA ALA A 663 -17.11 16.84 3.47
C ALA A 663 -17.33 18.19 2.74
N ILE A 664 -17.40 18.19 1.39
CA ILE A 664 -17.78 19.38 0.60
C ILE A 664 -19.20 19.82 0.97
N ASP A 665 -20.16 18.90 1.01
CA ASP A 665 -21.56 19.19 1.33
C ASP A 665 -21.70 19.78 2.76
N ALA A 666 -20.87 19.29 3.69
CA ALA A 666 -20.76 19.79 5.06
C ALA A 666 -19.92 21.09 5.17
N LYS A 667 -19.28 21.55 4.09
CA LYS A 667 -18.32 22.66 4.03
C LYS A 667 -17.06 22.44 4.87
N ASP A 668 -16.72 21.20 5.14
CA ASP A 668 -15.46 20.83 5.78
C ASP A 668 -14.37 20.63 4.72
N TYR A 669 -13.94 21.74 4.14
CA TYR A 669 -12.98 21.73 3.04
C TYR A 669 -11.60 21.14 3.38
N PRO A 670 -11.06 21.31 4.60
CA PRO A 670 -9.82 20.64 4.99
C PRO A 670 -9.91 19.11 4.92
N ILE A 671 -10.99 18.52 5.42
CA ILE A 671 -11.22 17.06 5.34
C ILE A 671 -11.44 16.64 3.89
N ALA A 672 -12.20 17.41 3.12
CA ALA A 672 -12.39 17.14 1.69
C ALA A 672 -11.06 17.13 0.94
N LEU A 673 -10.16 18.08 1.22
CA LEU A 673 -8.81 18.11 0.64
C LEU A 673 -7.98 16.89 1.01
N ALA A 674 -8.04 16.45 2.26
CA ALA A 674 -7.28 15.27 2.72
C ALA A 674 -7.71 14.02 1.95
N TYR A 675 -9.02 13.74 1.86
CA TYR A 675 -9.52 12.60 1.11
C TYR A 675 -9.22 12.69 -0.39
N ALA A 676 -9.46 13.86 -1.00
CA ALA A 676 -9.21 14.03 -2.44
C ALA A 676 -7.71 13.87 -2.79
N ASN A 677 -6.79 14.39 -1.98
CA ASN A 677 -5.35 14.19 -2.17
C ASN A 677 -4.98 12.72 -2.02
N SER A 678 -5.49 12.02 -1.00
CA SER A 678 -5.23 10.59 -0.82
C SER A 678 -5.66 9.75 -2.03
N VAL A 679 -6.79 10.08 -2.67
CA VAL A 679 -7.19 9.43 -3.93
C VAL A 679 -6.20 9.76 -5.05
N LEU A 680 -5.77 11.02 -5.17
CA LEU A 680 -4.84 11.44 -6.23
C LEU A 680 -3.45 10.82 -6.10
N ASP A 681 -3.01 10.57 -4.88
CA ASP A 681 -1.71 9.97 -4.60
C ASP A 681 -1.71 8.44 -4.84
N ASN A 682 -2.84 7.77 -4.62
CA ASN A 682 -2.88 6.30 -4.55
C ASN A 682 -3.76 5.62 -5.63
N ALA A 683 -4.74 6.32 -6.23
CA ALA A 683 -5.66 5.68 -7.16
C ALA A 683 -5.06 5.48 -8.56
N ALA A 684 -5.13 4.26 -9.07
CA ALA A 684 -4.76 3.93 -10.43
C ALA A 684 -5.88 4.17 -11.46
N GLU A 685 -7.15 4.20 -11.02
CA GLU A 685 -8.32 4.30 -11.89
C GLU A 685 -8.63 5.75 -12.25
N ILE A 686 -8.52 6.05 -13.55
CA ILE A 686 -8.67 7.41 -14.09
C ILE A 686 -10.00 8.09 -13.70
N GLN A 687 -11.07 7.32 -13.51
CA GLN A 687 -12.37 7.87 -13.11
C GLN A 687 -12.31 8.48 -11.71
N PHE A 688 -11.73 7.80 -10.73
CA PHE A 688 -11.58 8.32 -9.37
C PHE A 688 -10.59 9.48 -9.31
N VAL A 689 -9.51 9.42 -10.09
CA VAL A 689 -8.56 10.53 -10.23
C VAL A 689 -9.25 11.79 -10.74
N LEU A 690 -10.10 11.69 -11.75
CA LEU A 690 -10.82 12.85 -12.30
C LEU A 690 -11.88 13.39 -11.35
N GLU A 691 -12.62 12.52 -10.66
CA GLU A 691 -13.59 12.94 -9.64
C GLU A 691 -12.89 13.56 -8.43
N ALA A 692 -11.82 12.97 -7.95
CA ALA A 692 -11.02 13.54 -6.85
C ALA A 692 -10.38 14.88 -7.24
N THR A 693 -9.89 15.04 -8.50
CA THR A 693 -9.41 16.34 -8.99
C THR A 693 -10.51 17.40 -8.95
N PHE A 694 -11.74 17.03 -9.33
CA PHE A 694 -12.88 17.94 -9.26
C PHE A 694 -13.20 18.34 -7.80
N LEU A 695 -13.30 17.36 -6.91
CA LEU A 695 -13.60 17.60 -5.48
C LEU A 695 -12.49 18.41 -4.80
N ARG A 696 -11.23 18.15 -5.16
CA ARG A 696 -10.11 18.95 -4.69
C ARG A 696 -10.23 20.41 -5.15
N ALA A 697 -10.61 20.64 -6.39
CA ALA A 697 -10.84 21.99 -6.91
C ALA A 697 -11.97 22.72 -6.17
N GLU A 698 -13.09 22.03 -5.87
CA GLU A 698 -14.18 22.59 -5.05
C GLU A 698 -13.71 22.93 -3.64
N ALA A 699 -12.97 22.03 -3.01
CA ALA A 699 -12.42 22.26 -1.68
C ALA A 699 -11.39 23.40 -1.65
N LEU A 700 -10.50 23.48 -2.66
CA LEU A 700 -9.56 24.59 -2.84
C LEU A 700 -10.28 25.92 -3.01
N HIS A 701 -11.36 25.95 -3.80
CA HIS A 701 -12.21 27.14 -3.90
C HIS A 701 -12.81 27.51 -2.54
N GLY A 702 -13.31 26.52 -1.80
CA GLY A 702 -13.90 26.71 -0.49
C GLY A 702 -12.93 27.28 0.57
N VAL A 703 -11.64 26.92 0.51
CA VAL A 703 -10.59 27.51 1.39
C VAL A 703 -9.94 28.78 0.81
N GLY A 704 -10.42 29.30 -0.33
CA GLY A 704 -9.93 30.53 -0.94
C GLY A 704 -8.67 30.38 -1.81
N ARG A 705 -8.19 29.14 -2.09
CA ARG A 705 -7.04 28.86 -2.97
C ARG A 705 -7.47 28.81 -4.44
N HIS A 706 -8.07 29.91 -4.92
CA HIS A 706 -8.76 29.97 -6.21
C HIS A 706 -7.86 29.67 -7.41
N GLY A 707 -6.58 30.08 -7.38
CA GLY A 707 -5.64 29.80 -8.48
C GLY A 707 -5.37 28.32 -8.70
N GLU A 708 -5.24 27.56 -7.62
CA GLU A 708 -5.04 26.12 -7.67
C GLU A 708 -6.33 25.39 -8.09
N ALA A 709 -7.48 25.84 -7.58
CA ALA A 709 -8.78 25.33 -8.02
C ALA A 709 -8.98 25.49 -9.53
N ILE A 710 -8.66 26.66 -10.10
CA ILE A 710 -8.73 26.92 -11.54
C ILE A 710 -7.79 25.98 -12.31
N SER A 711 -6.60 25.70 -11.80
CA SER A 711 -5.66 24.73 -12.40
C SER A 711 -6.27 23.34 -12.51
N ASP A 712 -6.86 22.86 -11.43
CA ASP A 712 -7.49 21.53 -11.39
C ASP A 712 -8.72 21.44 -12.31
N TYR A 713 -9.60 22.44 -12.32
CA TYR A 713 -10.71 22.49 -13.27
C TYR A 713 -10.25 22.51 -14.73
N ASN A 714 -9.17 23.25 -15.04
CA ASN A 714 -8.59 23.25 -16.39
C ASN A 714 -8.01 21.88 -16.77
N ALA A 715 -7.41 21.15 -15.81
CA ALA A 715 -6.93 19.78 -16.05
C ALA A 715 -8.09 18.85 -16.46
N ILE A 716 -9.25 18.98 -15.81
CA ILE A 716 -10.48 18.23 -16.17
C ILE A 716 -10.96 18.61 -17.57
N LEU A 717 -11.01 19.91 -17.90
CA LEU A 717 -11.46 20.38 -19.22
C LEU A 717 -10.55 19.88 -20.35
N ALA A 718 -9.23 19.83 -20.11
CA ALA A 718 -8.22 19.34 -21.06
C ALA A 718 -8.26 17.82 -21.24
N ASN A 719 -8.73 17.07 -20.24
CA ASN A 719 -8.73 15.61 -20.28
C ASN A 719 -9.86 15.07 -21.18
N ARG A 720 -9.49 14.27 -22.20
CA ARG A 720 -10.46 13.65 -23.12
C ARG A 720 -11.27 12.54 -22.46
N ALA A 721 -10.72 11.89 -21.45
CA ALA A 721 -11.40 10.81 -20.72
C ALA A 721 -12.34 11.34 -19.63
N ALA A 722 -12.35 12.67 -19.36
CA ALA A 722 -13.21 13.25 -18.35
C ALA A 722 -14.68 13.03 -18.69
N PRO A 723 -15.48 12.55 -17.70
CA PRO A 723 -16.93 12.40 -17.86
C PRO A 723 -17.54 13.70 -18.37
N ARG A 724 -18.44 13.59 -19.34
CA ARG A 724 -19.07 14.79 -19.95
C ARG A 724 -19.77 15.67 -18.92
N ARG A 725 -20.29 15.09 -17.81
CA ARG A 725 -20.96 15.82 -16.73
C ARG A 725 -20.00 16.74 -15.95
N LEU A 726 -18.74 16.38 -15.81
CA LEU A 726 -17.77 17.20 -15.06
C LEU A 726 -17.36 18.47 -15.81
N LYS A 727 -17.50 18.54 -17.15
CA LYS A 727 -17.04 19.69 -17.93
C LYS A 727 -17.86 20.97 -17.68
N PRO A 728 -19.22 20.95 -17.72
CA PRO A 728 -19.98 22.12 -17.34
C PRO A 728 -19.77 22.53 -15.88
N GLU A 729 -19.64 21.56 -14.94
CA GLU A 729 -19.38 21.84 -13.54
C GLU A 729 -17.99 22.47 -13.33
N ALA A 730 -16.96 22.00 -14.05
CA ALA A 730 -15.63 22.62 -14.00
C ALA A 730 -15.66 24.07 -14.54
N LEU A 731 -16.41 24.37 -15.60
CA LEU A 731 -16.58 25.73 -16.08
C LEU A 731 -17.31 26.60 -15.06
N LEU A 732 -18.33 26.09 -14.39
CA LEU A 732 -19.02 26.78 -13.28
C LEU A 732 -18.07 27.05 -12.14
N GLY A 733 -17.22 26.05 -11.76
CA GLY A 733 -16.22 26.21 -10.73
C GLY A 733 -15.15 27.29 -11.05
N ILE A 734 -14.64 27.31 -12.28
CA ILE A 734 -13.72 28.39 -12.73
C ILE A 734 -14.39 29.73 -12.63
N ALA A 735 -15.62 29.85 -13.13
CA ALA A 735 -16.38 31.09 -13.09
C ALA A 735 -16.63 31.55 -11.64
N ALA A 736 -16.93 30.59 -10.73
CA ALA A 736 -17.12 30.90 -9.31
C ALA A 736 -15.81 31.36 -8.65
N CYS A 737 -14.67 30.77 -9.00
CA CYS A 737 -13.36 31.24 -8.54
C CYS A 737 -13.06 32.66 -8.99
N MET A 738 -13.32 32.99 -10.26
CA MET A 738 -13.14 34.34 -10.82
C MET A 738 -14.09 35.34 -10.17
N GLU A 739 -15.33 34.94 -9.92
CA GLU A 739 -16.30 35.76 -9.21
C GLU A 739 -15.83 36.08 -7.78
N ALA A 740 -15.27 35.08 -7.06
CA ALA A 740 -14.70 35.28 -5.73
C ALA A 740 -13.50 36.27 -5.74
N GLN A 741 -12.74 36.27 -6.85
CA GLN A 741 -11.64 37.22 -7.09
C GLN A 741 -12.09 38.56 -7.64
N GLN A 742 -13.41 38.78 -7.78
CA GLN A 742 -14.04 39.95 -8.35
C GLN A 742 -13.76 40.18 -9.85
N GLU A 743 -13.28 39.16 -10.53
CA GLU A 743 -13.01 39.19 -11.97
C GLU A 743 -14.30 38.88 -12.76
N TYR A 744 -15.34 39.68 -12.52
CA TYR A 744 -16.69 39.43 -13.01
C TYR A 744 -16.79 39.32 -14.52
N ALA A 745 -16.01 40.07 -15.29
CA ALA A 745 -16.03 40.02 -16.75
C ALA A 745 -15.52 38.66 -17.27
N GLN A 746 -14.49 38.11 -16.62
CA GLN A 746 -13.99 36.79 -16.97
C GLN A 746 -14.96 35.70 -16.53
N ALA A 747 -15.53 35.82 -15.33
CA ALA A 747 -16.56 34.90 -14.84
C ALA A 747 -17.74 34.76 -15.81
N VAL A 748 -18.25 35.91 -16.34
CA VAL A 748 -19.31 35.91 -17.35
C VAL A 748 -18.92 35.06 -18.55
N ALA A 749 -17.71 35.19 -19.07
CA ALA A 749 -17.30 34.44 -20.27
C ALA A 749 -17.32 32.91 -20.02
N TYR A 750 -16.98 32.45 -18.81
CA TYR A 750 -17.07 31.03 -18.45
C TYR A 750 -18.50 30.57 -18.23
N TYR A 751 -19.37 31.36 -17.58
CA TYR A 751 -20.80 31.07 -17.46
C TYR A 751 -21.47 30.97 -18.83
N GLN A 752 -21.13 31.88 -19.75
CA GLN A 752 -21.65 31.85 -21.11
C GLN A 752 -21.28 30.56 -21.86
N ARG A 753 -20.06 30.05 -21.68
CA ARG A 753 -19.65 28.76 -22.27
C ARG A 753 -20.54 27.60 -21.80
N VAL A 754 -21.04 27.63 -20.55
CA VAL A 754 -21.89 26.56 -20.02
C VAL A 754 -23.22 26.53 -20.80
N TYR A 755 -23.95 27.65 -20.87
CA TYR A 755 -25.26 27.61 -21.51
C TYR A 755 -25.21 27.59 -23.03
N VAL A 756 -24.10 27.97 -23.65
CA VAL A 756 -23.90 27.85 -25.12
C VAL A 756 -23.51 26.43 -25.52
N LEU A 757 -22.66 25.73 -24.75
CA LEU A 757 -22.05 24.48 -25.15
C LEU A 757 -22.67 23.22 -24.49
N TYR A 758 -23.36 23.41 -23.35
CA TYR A 758 -23.76 22.28 -22.51
C TYR A 758 -25.27 22.27 -22.20
N GLY A 759 -26.14 22.61 -23.20
CA GLY A 759 -27.60 22.64 -23.05
C GLY A 759 -28.25 21.34 -22.51
N ALA A 760 -27.58 20.17 -22.66
CA ALA A 760 -28.05 18.92 -22.10
C ALA A 760 -28.03 18.86 -20.54
N TYR A 761 -27.31 19.79 -19.89
CA TYR A 761 -27.13 19.84 -18.44
C TYR A 761 -27.95 20.99 -17.84
N ARG A 762 -29.26 20.81 -17.78
CA ARG A 762 -30.23 21.86 -17.46
C ARG A 762 -29.91 22.65 -16.19
N GLU A 763 -29.52 21.98 -15.12
CA GLU A 763 -29.21 22.60 -13.83
C GLU A 763 -27.98 23.54 -13.94
N ALA A 764 -26.91 23.05 -14.55
CA ALA A 764 -25.70 23.84 -14.80
C ALA A 764 -26.02 25.09 -15.68
N VAL A 765 -26.86 24.90 -16.71
CA VAL A 765 -27.30 26.00 -17.58
C VAL A 765 -28.10 27.05 -16.81
N VAL A 766 -29.04 26.64 -15.99
CA VAL A 766 -29.84 27.55 -15.14
C VAL A 766 -28.93 28.36 -14.22
N GLN A 767 -28.04 27.69 -13.53
CA GLN A 767 -27.07 28.32 -12.65
C GLN A 767 -26.17 29.30 -13.40
N ALA A 768 -25.67 28.93 -14.58
CA ALA A 768 -24.81 29.77 -15.39
C ALA A 768 -25.50 31.06 -15.85
N TYR A 769 -26.76 31.00 -16.29
CA TYR A 769 -27.54 32.20 -16.65
C TYR A 769 -27.73 33.14 -15.46
N LEU A 770 -28.12 32.59 -14.31
CA LEU A 770 -28.42 33.40 -13.11
C LEU A 770 -27.14 34.08 -12.59
N ARG A 771 -26.04 33.36 -12.53
CA ARG A 771 -24.74 33.88 -12.07
C ARG A 771 -24.14 34.87 -13.07
N SER A 772 -24.27 34.63 -14.38
CA SER A 772 -23.86 35.57 -15.42
C SER A 772 -24.61 36.91 -15.32
N GLY A 773 -25.94 36.86 -15.13
CA GLY A 773 -26.73 38.04 -14.89
C GLY A 773 -26.30 38.81 -13.64
N ALA A 774 -26.03 38.12 -12.53
CA ALA A 774 -25.53 38.69 -11.31
C ALA A 774 -24.13 39.33 -11.46
N CYS A 775 -23.24 38.72 -12.22
CA CYS A 775 -21.93 39.28 -12.55
C CYS A 775 -22.06 40.58 -13.38
N PHE A 776 -22.97 40.65 -14.36
CA PHE A 776 -23.23 41.90 -15.08
C PHE A 776 -23.75 42.99 -14.16
N GLU A 777 -24.59 42.65 -13.16
CA GLU A 777 -25.00 43.61 -12.16
C GLU A 777 -23.82 44.16 -11.33
N LYS A 778 -22.88 43.29 -10.96
CA LYS A 778 -21.66 43.69 -10.25
C LYS A 778 -20.74 44.57 -11.08
N LEU A 779 -20.72 44.38 -12.41
CA LEU A 779 -20.01 45.22 -13.35
C LEU A 779 -20.71 46.56 -13.59
N GLY A 780 -21.93 46.75 -13.10
CA GLY A 780 -22.76 47.92 -13.36
C GLY A 780 -23.41 47.92 -14.74
N ASP A 781 -23.28 46.84 -15.50
CA ASP A 781 -23.91 46.69 -16.82
C ASP A 781 -25.35 46.17 -16.69
N LYS A 782 -26.20 47.13 -16.32
CA LYS A 782 -27.61 46.88 -16.12
C LYS A 782 -28.30 46.32 -17.36
N GLN A 783 -27.89 46.77 -18.56
CA GLN A 783 -28.54 46.35 -19.79
C GLN A 783 -28.21 44.89 -20.13
N SER A 784 -26.96 44.47 -20.01
CA SER A 784 -26.56 43.08 -20.22
C SER A 784 -27.15 42.17 -19.16
N ALA A 785 -27.27 42.61 -17.90
CA ALA A 785 -27.97 41.83 -16.85
C ALA A 785 -29.44 41.59 -17.21
N LEU A 786 -30.14 42.61 -17.59
CA LEU A 786 -31.55 42.53 -18.03
C LEU A 786 -31.70 41.60 -19.23
N ASN A 787 -30.83 41.72 -20.23
CA ASN A 787 -30.89 40.84 -21.39
C ASN A 787 -30.62 39.37 -21.04
N THR A 788 -29.64 39.09 -20.21
CA THR A 788 -29.30 37.72 -19.77
C THR A 788 -30.49 37.07 -18.99
N TYR A 789 -31.14 37.83 -18.09
CA TYR A 789 -32.28 37.30 -17.34
C TYR A 789 -33.52 37.13 -18.25
N ARG A 790 -33.73 37.96 -19.23
CA ARG A 790 -34.85 37.80 -20.21
C ARG A 790 -34.55 36.60 -21.13
N GLU A 791 -33.33 36.47 -21.68
CA GLU A 791 -32.94 35.32 -22.47
C GLU A 791 -33.16 34.03 -21.72
N PHE A 792 -32.75 33.97 -20.43
CA PHE A 792 -33.05 32.80 -19.58
C PHE A 792 -34.56 32.52 -19.48
N LEU A 793 -35.40 33.55 -19.24
CA LEU A 793 -36.82 33.35 -19.10
C LEU A 793 -37.48 32.88 -20.42
N ASP A 794 -36.95 33.29 -21.56
CA ASP A 794 -37.41 32.89 -22.89
C ASP A 794 -36.85 31.52 -23.31
N SER A 795 -35.87 30.99 -22.60
CA SER A 795 -35.26 29.71 -22.92
C SER A 795 -36.09 28.51 -22.45
N GLU A 796 -35.86 27.35 -23.05
CA GLU A 796 -36.45 26.04 -22.65
C GLU A 796 -36.04 25.59 -21.24
N PHE A 797 -35.02 26.20 -20.67
CA PHE A 797 -34.46 25.84 -19.34
C PHE A 797 -35.24 26.47 -18.18
N SER A 798 -35.94 27.57 -18.43
CA SER A 798 -36.65 28.39 -17.44
C SER A 798 -37.88 27.72 -16.83
N PRO A 799 -38.78 27.04 -17.59
CA PRO A 799 -40.06 26.58 -17.04
C PRO A 799 -39.93 25.65 -15.85
N GLY A 800 -40.66 25.93 -14.79
CA GLY A 800 -40.72 25.09 -13.59
C GLY A 800 -39.53 25.22 -12.66
N THR A 801 -38.59 26.14 -12.89
CA THR A 801 -37.41 26.31 -12.05
C THR A 801 -37.57 27.46 -11.05
N ALA A 802 -36.99 27.31 -9.87
CA ALA A 802 -36.88 28.43 -8.88
C ALA A 802 -36.09 29.61 -9.47
N GLY A 803 -35.17 29.35 -10.41
CA GLY A 803 -34.38 30.35 -11.12
C GLY A 803 -35.24 31.32 -11.92
N ALA A 804 -36.40 30.86 -12.49
CA ALA A 804 -37.31 31.73 -13.22
C ALA A 804 -37.97 32.79 -12.31
N ALA A 805 -38.32 32.44 -11.08
CA ALA A 805 -38.82 33.40 -10.10
C ALA A 805 -37.75 34.43 -9.72
N PHE A 806 -36.53 33.98 -9.47
CA PHE A 806 -35.40 34.85 -9.20
C PHE A 806 -35.11 35.82 -10.36
N ALA A 807 -35.06 35.34 -11.59
CA ALA A 807 -34.81 36.19 -12.76
C ALA A 807 -35.88 37.26 -12.92
N ARG A 808 -37.18 36.92 -12.74
CA ARG A 808 -38.29 37.92 -12.78
C ARG A 808 -38.11 38.99 -11.67
N GLN A 809 -37.76 38.57 -10.47
CA GLN A 809 -37.50 39.51 -9.35
C GLN A 809 -36.34 40.45 -9.69
N ARG A 810 -35.26 39.95 -10.26
CA ARG A 810 -34.11 40.78 -10.62
C ARG A 810 -34.44 41.78 -11.75
N ILE A 811 -35.20 41.31 -12.78
CA ILE A 811 -35.68 42.21 -13.85
C ILE A 811 -36.55 43.33 -13.27
N ALA A 812 -37.49 43.02 -12.37
CA ALA A 812 -38.33 44.02 -11.75
C ALA A 812 -37.49 45.05 -10.93
N ALA A 813 -36.52 44.57 -10.16
CA ALA A 813 -35.63 45.44 -9.36
C ALA A 813 -34.78 46.35 -10.26
N LEU A 814 -34.24 45.79 -11.34
CA LEU A 814 -33.43 46.56 -12.30
C LEU A 814 -34.25 47.49 -13.17
N SER A 815 -35.50 47.16 -13.45
CA SER A 815 -36.39 48.03 -14.26
C SER A 815 -37.08 49.15 -13.46
N GLY A 816 -37.33 48.91 -12.15
CA GLY A 816 -38.04 49.86 -11.27
C GLY A 816 -37.19 51.02 -10.70
N GLY A 817 -35.88 51.05 -10.96
CA GLY A 817 -34.97 52.13 -10.55
C GLY A 817 -34.89 53.31 -11.53
N ALA A 818 -35.83 53.43 -12.46
CA ALA A 818 -35.92 54.55 -13.41
C ALA A 818 -37.19 55.35 -13.14
N SER A 819 -37.32 55.91 -11.91
CA SER A 819 -38.30 56.96 -11.60
C SER A 819 -37.65 58.08 -10.78
#